data_1c01ab128e5ff2a7a953aac6ddcd90e9
#
_entry.id   1c01ab128e5ff2a7a953aac6ddcd90e9
#
_cell.length_a   1.000
_cell.length_b   1.000
_cell.length_c   1.000
_cell.angle_alpha   90.00
_cell.angle_beta   90.00
_cell.angle_gamma   90.00
#
_symmetry.space_group_name_H-M   'P 1'
#
loop_
_entity.id
_entity.type
_entity.pdbx_description
1 polymer ?
#
loop_
_entity_poly.entity_id
_entity_poly.type
_entity_poly.pdbx_seq_one_letter_code
_entity_poly.pdbx_strand_id
1 'polypeptide(L)'
;MLLKNRFLLVSLFLLLAALLAVWFTPFAVSHGVRWWIWWRARQEGFTVNIDKIEAPFLRAVVIRQLRLRNTHDDTLRVDLTVTDAMFDLNFKHILLHRRGRAIHNLSVRELHGELRRSNPTVRAITRRGWATLHRMLPENLTIANAEMRIENRTTLVLLRNGFLSANQIEAGRFSAAEITIASPLFHQTFSQLRGATHWETDRLTLAGLTLTHGLDLQSATADLSRLGNQRMGLQFDVDAFGGKIRGNISHEWRSQHSNWKIAGGATDISLEQTSEAFGFADRVSGLLHAGNFTFRGNLGEPERVTASLWSELTGLTWRNRTAEAIMLGAALYNRQIQLQQLYIKQQANQFTLSGEAAFPSSATGWLSPDFRGNISASINQLGDFAALFGANSGDFAGKITIEGAMDTRDRKFGGHLRVEGASLTFFKTAIENLSAKLNLKATDLEIEQLAMTRKNDSLSGRGKIDLSHEHNYSGTVEARLTNLVDYLSIPRGAAEKANPIPADIQATIDSTKWDVRGVIHIPNSSPMSFTANFPLRIGTDWNVFRISPVNITLNFPSIFLANAPELFHPQIFNDGILSGNISLSKTLQHPHVEGEIQLVNGKLSTDTGTPFNLTEASGRIVFGGNRASIEFLNVATKDMDLSLRGEIDFEDTSNVTVRVNGAMPIFDLTPHPIGCMSKIEFASVPFTLAPAVAELQFCGGLLQPNWTVGLKELTIAQSSDVPDPEGVTRDFPLCFSGTGPEPAGLVLGTLSRPEAHPAGTPRPRKRTKGRQ
;
A
#
# COMPACT_ATOMS: atom_id res chain seq x y z
N MET A 1 -28.39 85.96 66.92
CA MET A 1 -28.42 86.04 65.44
C MET A 1 -27.15 85.49 64.77
N LEU A 2 -26.03 85.37 65.43
CA LEU A 2 -24.70 84.90 64.87
C LEU A 2 -24.56 83.39 64.63
N LEU A 3 -25.32 82.52 65.33
CA LEU A 3 -25.26 81.08 65.17
C LEU A 3 -25.99 80.58 63.86
N LYS A 4 -27.08 81.25 63.49
CA LYS A 4 -27.80 80.89 62.27
C LYS A 4 -27.03 81.16 60.99
N ASN A 5 -26.19 82.21 60.98
CA ASN A 5 -25.34 82.52 59.81
C ASN A 5 -24.14 81.57 59.64
N ARG A 6 -23.62 81.04 60.74
CA ARG A 6 -22.53 80.05 60.68
C ARG A 6 -23.01 78.69 60.11
N PHE A 7 -24.20 78.29 60.46
CA PHE A 7 -24.80 77.06 59.96
C PHE A 7 -25.15 77.15 58.48
N LEU A 8 -25.60 78.33 58.02
CA LEU A 8 -25.90 78.61 56.65
C LEU A 8 -24.61 78.63 55.79
N LEU A 9 -23.52 79.22 56.31
CA LEU A 9 -22.22 79.23 55.65
C LEU A 9 -21.61 77.84 55.55
N VAL A 10 -21.69 77.03 56.61
CA VAL A 10 -21.23 75.68 56.63
C VAL A 10 -22.02 74.78 55.65
N SER A 11 -23.38 74.97 55.66
CA SER A 11 -24.22 74.24 54.70
C SER A 11 -23.96 74.64 53.24
N LEU A 12 -23.75 75.94 52.98
CA LEU A 12 -23.38 76.45 51.65
C LEU A 12 -22.02 75.94 51.20
N PHE A 13 -21.01 75.92 52.09
CA PHE A 13 -19.69 75.39 51.84
C PHE A 13 -19.74 73.89 51.62
N LEU A 14 -20.50 73.11 52.33
CA LEU A 14 -20.73 71.68 52.11
C LEU A 14 -21.47 71.44 50.81
N LEU A 15 -22.45 72.29 50.47
CA LEU A 15 -23.15 72.20 49.19
C LEU A 15 -22.22 72.54 48.00
N LEU A 16 -21.39 73.59 48.15
CA LEU A 16 -20.41 73.99 47.15
C LEU A 16 -19.30 72.91 46.99
N ALA A 17 -18.83 72.38 48.14
CA ALA A 17 -17.88 71.28 48.14
C ALA A 17 -18.46 70.02 47.49
N ALA A 18 -19.77 69.74 47.76
CA ALA A 18 -20.46 68.64 47.09
C ALA A 18 -20.63 68.87 45.58
N LEU A 19 -20.98 70.10 45.17
CA LEU A 19 -21.10 70.49 43.76
C LEU A 19 -19.72 70.41 43.05
N LEU A 20 -18.68 70.90 43.69
CA LEU A 20 -17.32 70.78 43.18
C LEU A 20 -16.87 69.31 43.10
N ALA A 21 -17.16 68.48 44.08
CA ALA A 21 -16.89 67.06 44.09
C ALA A 21 -17.63 66.36 42.91
N VAL A 22 -18.94 66.72 42.74
CA VAL A 22 -19.72 66.18 41.60
C VAL A 22 -19.13 66.61 40.24
N TRP A 23 -18.62 67.82 40.12
CA TRP A 23 -18.02 68.31 38.89
C TRP A 23 -16.68 67.71 38.60
N PHE A 24 -15.80 67.53 39.57
CA PHE A 24 -14.47 66.95 39.43
C PHE A 24 -14.49 65.42 39.38
N THR A 25 -15.53 64.74 39.88
CA THR A 25 -15.62 63.27 39.90
C THR A 25 -15.50 62.65 38.51
N PRO A 26 -16.18 63.14 37.45
CA PRO A 26 -16.04 62.56 36.11
C PRO A 26 -14.60 62.61 35.58
N PHE A 27 -13.91 63.73 35.83
CA PHE A 27 -12.51 63.90 35.42
C PHE A 27 -11.57 62.99 36.21
N ALA A 28 -11.73 62.93 37.51
CA ALA A 28 -10.92 62.06 38.39
C ALA A 28 -11.14 60.57 38.07
N VAL A 29 -12.38 60.14 37.82
CA VAL A 29 -12.72 58.77 37.46
C VAL A 29 -12.15 58.41 36.09
N SER A 30 -12.28 59.29 35.10
CA SER A 30 -11.77 59.00 33.73
C SER A 30 -10.25 58.88 33.72
N HIS A 31 -9.52 59.74 34.40
CA HIS A 31 -8.07 59.68 34.53
C HIS A 31 -7.61 58.50 35.37
N GLY A 32 -8.32 58.21 36.46
CA GLY A 32 -8.06 57.07 37.34
C GLY A 32 -8.24 55.74 36.61
N VAL A 33 -9.32 55.59 35.83
CA VAL A 33 -9.60 54.39 35.02
C VAL A 33 -8.54 54.25 33.93
N ARG A 34 -8.19 55.36 33.24
CA ARG A 34 -7.14 55.34 32.18
C ARG A 34 -5.79 54.93 32.75
N TRP A 35 -5.38 55.56 33.88
CA TRP A 35 -4.12 55.25 34.54
C TRP A 35 -4.12 53.79 35.03
N TRP A 36 -5.18 53.28 35.64
CA TRP A 36 -5.32 51.93 36.13
C TRP A 36 -5.23 50.89 35.02
N ILE A 37 -5.95 51.11 33.91
CA ILE A 37 -5.89 50.21 32.74
C ILE A 37 -4.47 50.20 32.19
N TRP A 38 -3.87 51.39 31.98
CA TRP A 38 -2.52 51.53 31.47
C TRP A 38 -1.49 50.84 32.37
N TRP A 39 -1.53 51.12 33.67
CA TRP A 39 -0.63 50.55 34.65
C TRP A 39 -0.75 49.05 34.76
N ARG A 40 -1.98 48.53 34.76
CA ARG A 40 -2.23 47.09 34.84
C ARG A 40 -1.81 46.34 33.57
N ALA A 41 -2.15 46.87 32.41
CA ALA A 41 -1.71 46.29 31.13
C ALA A 41 -0.19 46.22 31.03
N ARG A 42 0.50 47.31 31.45
CA ARG A 42 1.96 47.31 31.39
C ARG A 42 2.61 46.30 32.34
N GLN A 43 2.02 46.05 33.50
CA GLN A 43 2.48 44.98 34.40
C GLN A 43 2.40 43.61 33.79
N GLU A 44 1.40 43.36 32.95
CA GLU A 44 1.18 42.10 32.26
C GLU A 44 1.90 42.05 30.85
N GLY A 45 2.65 43.07 30.50
CA GLY A 45 3.42 43.11 29.23
C GLY A 45 2.60 43.57 28.02
N PHE A 46 1.53 44.33 28.25
CA PHE A 46 0.72 44.93 27.19
C PHE A 46 0.91 46.42 27.06
N THR A 47 0.84 46.91 25.85
CA THR A 47 0.64 48.36 25.58
C THR A 47 -0.82 48.61 25.34
N VAL A 48 -1.32 49.67 25.95
CA VAL A 48 -2.71 50.10 25.80
C VAL A 48 -2.73 51.50 25.23
N ASN A 49 -3.49 51.68 24.18
CA ASN A 49 -3.89 53.00 23.66
C ASN A 49 -5.37 53.18 23.84
N ILE A 50 -5.78 54.29 24.50
CA ILE A 50 -7.16 54.64 24.73
C ILE A 50 -7.36 56.02 24.17
N ASP A 51 -8.31 56.17 23.25
CA ASP A 51 -8.60 57.45 22.62
C ASP A 51 -9.32 58.35 23.60
N LYS A 52 -10.51 57.97 24.06
CA LYS A 52 -11.32 58.77 24.95
C LYS A 52 -12.01 57.93 26.01
N ILE A 53 -12.02 58.40 27.26
CA ILE A 53 -12.84 57.84 28.35
C ILE A 53 -13.83 58.92 28.80
N GLU A 54 -15.09 58.56 28.75
CA GLU A 54 -16.19 59.39 29.27
C GLU A 54 -16.74 58.71 30.53
N ALA A 55 -16.61 59.40 31.65
CA ALA A 55 -17.05 58.90 32.97
C ALA A 55 -18.01 59.90 33.60
N PRO A 56 -19.24 60.01 33.12
CA PRO A 56 -20.24 60.94 33.70
C PRO A 56 -20.62 60.47 35.10
N PHE A 57 -21.02 61.43 35.96
CA PHE A 57 -21.39 61.15 37.33
C PHE A 57 -22.58 60.19 37.42
N LEU A 58 -22.44 59.12 38.20
CA LEU A 58 -23.47 58.08 38.41
C LEU A 58 -24.02 57.40 37.10
N ARG A 59 -23.25 57.44 36.01
CA ARG A 59 -23.60 56.78 34.77
C ARG A 59 -22.50 55.81 34.35
N ALA A 60 -22.80 54.96 33.37
CA ALA A 60 -21.82 54.03 32.81
C ALA A 60 -20.58 54.74 32.28
N VAL A 61 -19.44 54.18 32.53
CA VAL A 61 -18.16 54.61 31.93
C VAL A 61 -18.07 54.11 30.49
N VAL A 62 -17.82 55.02 29.56
CA VAL A 62 -17.67 54.69 28.15
C VAL A 62 -16.22 54.88 27.72
N ILE A 63 -15.66 53.83 27.12
CA ILE A 63 -14.37 53.86 26.44
C ILE A 63 -14.62 53.82 24.95
N ARG A 64 -14.26 54.89 24.23
CA ARG A 64 -14.60 55.04 22.81
C ARG A 64 -13.76 54.11 21.94
N GLN A 65 -12.47 54.05 22.17
CA GLN A 65 -11.60 53.14 21.45
C GLN A 65 -10.46 52.67 22.38
N LEU A 66 -10.36 51.40 22.56
CA LEU A 66 -9.30 50.74 23.32
C LEU A 66 -8.55 49.81 22.42
N ARG A 67 -7.25 50.02 22.28
CA ARG A 67 -6.37 49.09 21.59
C ARG A 67 -5.35 48.51 22.54
N LEU A 68 -5.34 47.20 22.63
CA LEU A 68 -4.43 46.38 23.46
C LEU A 68 -3.49 45.61 22.57
N ARG A 69 -2.17 45.80 22.73
CA ARG A 69 -1.13 45.05 22.05
C ARG A 69 -0.11 44.51 23.03
N ASN A 70 0.45 43.33 22.78
CA ASN A 70 1.57 42.89 23.59
C ASN A 70 2.88 43.60 23.20
N THR A 71 3.78 43.78 24.17
CA THR A 71 5.09 44.44 23.97
C THR A 71 6.17 43.53 23.43
N HIS A 72 5.96 42.21 23.46
CA HIS A 72 6.91 41.20 23.01
C HIS A 72 6.25 40.32 21.98
N ASP A 73 6.63 40.48 20.73
CA ASP A 73 5.99 39.83 19.55
C ASP A 73 6.44 38.38 19.31
N ASP A 74 7.47 37.90 20.03
CA ASP A 74 8.16 36.67 19.64
C ASP A 74 7.39 35.38 19.94
N THR A 75 6.43 35.41 20.87
CA THR A 75 5.77 34.19 21.37
C THR A 75 4.24 34.15 21.18
N LEU A 76 3.59 35.26 21.48
CA LEU A 76 2.15 35.43 21.32
C LEU A 76 1.87 36.86 20.87
N ARG A 77 1.40 37.01 19.66
CA ARG A 77 0.88 38.30 19.18
C ARG A 77 -0.57 38.46 19.60
N VAL A 78 -0.86 39.50 20.37
CA VAL A 78 -2.21 39.91 20.74
C VAL A 78 -2.43 41.31 20.17
N ASP A 79 -3.40 41.49 19.32
CA ASP A 79 -3.91 42.79 18.90
C ASP A 79 -5.43 42.77 19.09
N LEU A 80 -5.90 43.49 20.10
CA LEU A 80 -7.28 43.55 20.44
C LEU A 80 -7.75 45.00 20.34
N THR A 81 -8.76 45.26 19.54
CA THR A 81 -9.39 46.56 19.39
C THR A 81 -10.85 46.47 19.88
N VAL A 82 -11.20 47.30 20.81
CA VAL A 82 -12.55 47.39 21.36
C VAL A 82 -13.09 48.79 21.08
N THR A 83 -14.23 48.85 20.39
CA THR A 83 -14.89 50.12 20.05
C THR A 83 -16.16 50.26 20.92
N ASP A 84 -16.34 51.44 21.52
CA ASP A 84 -17.49 51.81 22.32
C ASP A 84 -17.80 50.77 23.43
N ALA A 85 -16.84 50.53 24.33
CA ALA A 85 -17.08 49.74 25.51
C ALA A 85 -17.74 50.58 26.60
N MET A 86 -18.88 50.15 27.03
CA MET A 86 -19.66 50.76 28.13
C MET A 86 -19.72 49.80 29.31
N PHE A 87 -19.36 50.24 30.48
CA PHE A 87 -19.40 49.43 31.69
C PHE A 87 -19.91 50.19 32.92
N ASP A 88 -20.75 49.53 33.64
CA ASP A 88 -21.28 50.03 34.94
C ASP A 88 -20.44 49.46 36.06
N LEU A 89 -19.86 50.35 36.87
CA LEU A 89 -19.05 49.98 38.01
C LEU A 89 -19.93 49.80 39.25
N ASN A 90 -19.78 48.69 39.95
CA ASN A 90 -20.42 48.45 41.20
C ASN A 90 -19.60 49.09 42.36
N PHE A 91 -19.78 50.39 42.55
CA PHE A 91 -19.04 51.19 43.57
C PHE A 91 -19.18 50.61 44.97
N LYS A 92 -20.32 50.01 45.33
CA LYS A 92 -20.49 49.38 46.65
C LYS A 92 -19.52 48.23 46.88
N HIS A 93 -19.31 47.39 45.87
CA HIS A 93 -18.34 46.28 45.94
C HIS A 93 -16.89 46.74 45.86
N ILE A 94 -16.62 47.80 45.11
CA ILE A 94 -15.25 48.35 44.97
C ILE A 94 -14.84 49.06 46.28
N LEU A 95 -15.68 49.91 46.83
CA LEU A 95 -15.40 50.75 48.04
C LEU A 95 -15.43 49.93 49.33
N LEU A 96 -16.38 49.04 49.49
CA LEU A 96 -16.57 48.27 50.71
C LEU A 96 -15.79 46.98 50.79
N HIS A 97 -14.89 46.72 49.79
CA HIS A 97 -14.09 45.49 49.69
C HIS A 97 -14.94 44.20 49.86
N ARG A 98 -16.23 44.25 49.54
CA ARG A 98 -17.12 43.11 49.62
C ARG A 98 -16.82 42.10 48.53
N ARG A 99 -17.02 40.82 48.83
CA ARG A 99 -16.90 39.73 47.83
C ARG A 99 -18.01 39.86 46.78
N GLY A 100 -17.69 40.40 45.60
CA GLY A 100 -18.60 40.57 44.46
C GLY A 100 -17.88 41.04 43.22
N ARG A 101 -18.55 41.09 42.10
CA ARG A 101 -17.99 41.53 40.83
C ARG A 101 -17.90 43.06 40.79
N ALA A 102 -16.81 43.57 40.24
CA ALA A 102 -16.57 45.00 40.11
C ALA A 102 -17.40 45.67 39.02
N ILE A 103 -17.80 44.90 38.00
CA ILE A 103 -18.56 45.35 36.85
C ILE A 103 -19.94 44.71 36.90
N HIS A 104 -21.01 45.51 36.87
CA HIS A 104 -22.36 45.03 36.78
C HIS A 104 -22.74 44.71 35.33
N ASN A 105 -22.64 45.69 34.44
CA ASN A 105 -22.90 45.51 33.00
C ASN A 105 -21.67 45.86 32.17
N LEU A 106 -21.37 45.05 31.19
CA LEU A 106 -20.38 45.36 30.15
C LEU A 106 -21.01 45.20 28.77
N SER A 107 -21.09 46.31 28.03
CA SER A 107 -21.55 46.33 26.65
C SER A 107 -20.42 46.77 25.73
N VAL A 108 -20.11 45.99 24.72
CA VAL A 108 -19.10 46.26 23.72
C VAL A 108 -19.78 46.29 22.36
N ARG A 109 -19.62 47.40 21.64
CA ARG A 109 -20.21 47.54 20.30
C ARG A 109 -19.46 46.72 19.27
N GLU A 110 -18.15 46.86 19.23
CA GLU A 110 -17.29 46.15 18.28
C GLU A 110 -16.05 45.62 18.97
N LEU A 111 -15.74 44.35 18.72
CA LEU A 111 -14.57 43.65 19.23
C LEU A 111 -13.83 43.05 18.05
N HIS A 112 -12.63 43.55 17.75
CA HIS A 112 -11.74 42.96 16.75
C HIS A 112 -10.51 42.41 17.48
N GLY A 113 -10.23 41.13 17.26
CA GLY A 113 -9.13 40.45 17.93
C GLY A 113 -8.29 39.58 16.99
N GLU A 114 -6.99 39.72 17.07
CA GLU A 114 -6.03 38.84 16.46
C GLU A 114 -5.15 38.22 17.56
N LEU A 115 -5.21 36.90 17.65
CA LEU A 115 -4.40 36.09 18.57
C LEU A 115 -3.54 35.14 17.74
N ARG A 116 -2.24 35.38 17.65
CA ARG A 116 -1.30 34.53 16.90
C ARG A 116 -0.22 34.01 17.81
N ARG A 117 -0.09 32.68 17.86
CA ARG A 117 0.94 31.99 18.64
C ARG A 117 2.02 31.42 17.74
N SER A 118 3.27 31.86 17.92
CA SER A 118 4.41 31.39 17.13
C SER A 118 5.34 30.43 17.90
N ASN A 119 5.41 30.54 19.24
CA ASN A 119 6.29 29.71 20.08
C ASN A 119 5.52 29.15 21.30
N PRO A 120 5.75 27.87 21.74
CA PRO A 120 5.07 27.26 22.88
C PRO A 120 5.45 27.86 24.26
N THR A 121 6.57 28.54 24.36
CA THR A 121 7.04 29.14 25.63
C THR A 121 6.43 30.53 25.84
N VAL A 122 5.17 30.59 26.17
CA VAL A 122 4.49 31.86 26.48
C VAL A 122 4.66 32.19 27.96
N ARG A 123 5.02 33.45 28.26
CA ARG A 123 4.94 33.96 29.63
C ARG A 123 3.49 33.92 30.08
N ALA A 124 3.17 33.08 31.05
CA ALA A 124 1.81 32.98 31.57
C ALA A 124 1.41 34.28 32.29
N ILE A 125 0.19 34.71 32.10
CA ILE A 125 -0.41 35.79 32.92
C ILE A 125 -0.21 35.44 34.41
N THR A 126 0.23 36.37 35.22
CA THR A 126 0.49 36.12 36.64
C THR A 126 -0.78 35.68 37.39
N ARG A 127 -0.64 34.94 38.49
CA ARG A 127 -1.78 34.55 39.32
C ARG A 127 -2.60 35.78 39.77
N ARG A 128 -1.93 36.92 40.06
CA ARG A 128 -2.61 38.17 40.38
C ARG A 128 -3.40 38.71 39.19
N GLY A 129 -2.87 38.61 37.99
CA GLY A 129 -3.55 38.97 36.73
C GLY A 129 -4.85 38.16 36.55
N TRP A 130 -4.77 36.84 36.70
CA TRP A 130 -5.94 35.97 36.63
C TRP A 130 -6.99 36.25 37.70
N ALA A 131 -6.56 36.53 38.96
CA ALA A 131 -7.44 36.91 40.04
C ALA A 131 -8.12 38.27 39.76
N THR A 132 -7.40 39.20 39.13
CA THR A 132 -7.98 40.48 38.71
C THR A 132 -8.97 40.29 37.58
N LEU A 133 -8.66 39.49 36.57
CA LEU A 133 -9.56 39.18 35.47
C LEU A 133 -10.85 38.54 35.96
N HIS A 134 -10.76 37.59 36.88
CA HIS A 134 -11.96 36.97 37.50
C HIS A 134 -12.85 37.97 38.23
N ARG A 135 -12.25 38.95 38.95
CA ARG A 135 -13.04 40.03 39.62
C ARG A 135 -13.65 41.02 38.63
N MET A 136 -13.09 41.14 37.45
CA MET A 136 -13.56 42.03 36.38
C MET A 136 -14.57 41.37 35.45
N LEU A 137 -14.85 40.06 35.61
CA LEU A 137 -15.92 39.46 34.87
C LEU A 137 -17.25 40.19 35.18
N PRO A 138 -17.99 40.65 34.18
CA PRO A 138 -19.26 41.36 34.40
C PRO A 138 -20.34 40.39 34.88
N GLU A 139 -21.37 40.93 35.49
CA GLU A 139 -22.61 40.18 35.79
C GLU A 139 -23.43 39.99 34.51
N ASN A 140 -23.43 41.01 33.66
CA ASN A 140 -24.09 40.98 32.36
C ASN A 140 -23.10 41.42 31.28
N LEU A 141 -23.03 40.65 30.19
CA LEU A 141 -22.11 40.89 29.06
C LEU A 141 -22.90 40.98 27.75
N THR A 142 -22.67 42.02 27.00
CA THR A 142 -23.17 42.12 25.60
C THR A 142 -22.04 42.56 24.69
N ILE A 143 -21.81 41.76 23.63
CA ILE A 143 -20.91 42.11 22.54
C ILE A 143 -21.73 42.11 21.26
N ALA A 144 -21.90 43.29 20.67
CA ALA A 144 -22.79 43.43 19.52
C ALA A 144 -22.19 42.93 18.20
N ASN A 145 -20.90 43.12 18.02
CA ASN A 145 -20.16 42.58 16.89
C ASN A 145 -18.77 42.13 17.32
N ALA A 146 -18.44 40.89 17.07
CA ALA A 146 -17.14 40.30 17.35
C ALA A 146 -16.50 39.71 16.07
N GLU A 147 -15.28 40.10 15.82
CA GLU A 147 -14.43 39.49 14.79
C GLU A 147 -13.15 39.03 15.46
N MET A 148 -12.91 37.71 15.42
CA MET A 148 -11.77 37.09 16.09
C MET A 148 -11.00 36.22 15.12
N ARG A 149 -9.69 36.39 15.09
CA ARG A 149 -8.73 35.52 14.40
C ARG A 149 -7.79 34.90 15.41
N ILE A 150 -7.87 33.60 15.58
CA ILE A 150 -7.01 32.83 16.46
C ILE A 150 -6.17 31.90 15.60
N GLU A 151 -4.85 32.10 15.61
CA GLU A 151 -3.90 31.33 14.82
C GLU A 151 -2.87 30.67 15.75
N ASN A 152 -2.75 29.34 15.65
CA ASN A 152 -1.79 28.57 16.39
C ASN A 152 -1.05 27.62 15.44
N ARG A 153 0.16 27.98 15.03
CA ARG A 153 1.04 27.23 14.12
C ARG A 153 0.34 26.54 12.92
N THR A 154 -0.55 25.59 13.19
CA THR A 154 -1.20 24.74 12.18
C THR A 154 -2.72 24.90 12.19
N THR A 155 -3.30 25.60 13.18
CA THR A 155 -4.75 25.74 13.33
C THR A 155 -5.13 27.20 13.27
N LEU A 156 -6.11 27.52 12.44
CA LEU A 156 -6.72 28.83 12.30
C LEU A 156 -8.20 28.75 12.69
N VAL A 157 -8.64 29.60 13.59
CA VAL A 157 -10.05 29.79 13.92
C VAL A 157 -10.42 31.23 13.60
N LEU A 158 -11.43 31.40 12.76
CA LEU A 158 -11.99 32.69 12.38
C LEU A 158 -13.42 32.77 12.86
N LEU A 159 -13.76 33.83 13.57
CA LEU A 159 -15.14 34.21 13.93
C LEU A 159 -15.47 35.51 13.21
N ARG A 160 -16.57 35.56 12.51
CA ARG A 160 -17.08 36.78 11.82
C ARG A 160 -18.46 37.13 12.25
N ASN A 161 -18.68 38.44 12.50
CA ASN A 161 -19.98 39.01 12.90
C ASN A 161 -20.60 38.24 14.07
N GLY A 162 -19.81 38.02 15.13
CA GLY A 162 -20.24 37.35 16.35
C GLY A 162 -21.07 38.30 17.21
N PHE A 163 -22.23 37.88 17.68
CA PHE A 163 -23.03 38.53 18.72
C PHE A 163 -23.06 37.62 19.93
N LEU A 164 -22.86 38.19 21.10
CA LEU A 164 -22.99 37.51 22.40
C LEU A 164 -23.73 38.40 23.39
N SER A 165 -24.82 37.91 23.95
CA SER A 165 -25.47 38.49 25.08
C SER A 165 -25.59 37.44 26.18
N ALA A 166 -25.06 37.68 27.35
CA ALA A 166 -25.10 36.78 28.50
C ALA A 166 -25.53 37.54 29.74
N ASN A 167 -26.61 37.10 30.38
CA ASN A 167 -27.24 37.75 31.48
C ASN A 167 -27.51 36.74 32.60
N GLN A 168 -27.44 37.17 33.86
CA GLN A 168 -27.74 36.31 35.03
C GLN A 168 -29.23 36.12 35.28
N ILE A 169 -30.08 37.03 34.80
CA ILE A 169 -31.50 37.03 35.06
C ILE A 169 -32.30 36.46 33.89
N GLU A 170 -31.93 36.85 32.69
CA GLU A 170 -32.61 36.48 31.46
C GLU A 170 -31.74 35.63 30.56
N ALA A 171 -32.35 34.76 29.76
CA ALA A 171 -31.65 34.03 28.72
C ALA A 171 -31.07 35.00 27.67
N GLY A 172 -29.77 34.94 27.48
CA GLY A 172 -29.08 35.68 26.43
C GLY A 172 -29.10 34.95 25.11
N ARG A 173 -28.35 35.49 24.12
CA ARG A 173 -28.24 34.92 22.80
C ARG A 173 -26.79 34.91 22.32
N PHE A 174 -26.49 33.92 21.56
CA PHE A 174 -25.28 33.86 20.73
C PHE A 174 -25.68 33.77 19.27
N SER A 175 -25.00 34.51 18.42
CA SER A 175 -25.04 34.27 16.97
C SER A 175 -23.71 34.60 16.35
N ALA A 176 -23.39 33.89 15.25
CA ALA A 176 -22.23 34.18 14.41
C ALA A 176 -22.63 33.99 12.95
N ALA A 177 -22.20 34.92 12.10
CA ALA A 177 -22.41 34.71 10.67
C ALA A 177 -21.56 33.54 10.16
N GLU A 178 -20.35 33.44 10.66
CA GLU A 178 -19.41 32.41 10.24
C GLU A 178 -18.39 32.09 11.34
N ILE A 179 -18.14 30.78 11.54
CA ILE A 179 -16.99 30.27 12.27
C ILE A 179 -16.24 29.30 11.35
N THR A 180 -15.00 29.62 10.99
CA THR A 180 -14.14 28.75 10.19
C THR A 180 -13.06 28.15 11.07
N ILE A 181 -12.90 26.83 11.01
CA ILE A 181 -11.81 26.11 11.66
C ILE A 181 -10.99 25.43 10.57
N ALA A 182 -9.73 25.80 10.44
CA ALA A 182 -8.80 25.25 9.46
C ALA A 182 -7.57 24.65 10.16
N SER A 183 -7.26 23.41 9.83
CA SER A 183 -6.06 22.70 10.25
C SER A 183 -5.59 21.79 9.10
N PRO A 184 -4.39 21.19 9.13
CA PRO A 184 -3.92 20.30 8.07
C PRO A 184 -4.83 19.09 7.76
N LEU A 185 -5.62 18.67 8.78
CA LEU A 185 -6.49 17.50 8.68
C LEU A 185 -7.97 17.84 8.58
N PHE A 186 -8.33 19.11 8.84
CA PHE A 186 -9.72 19.49 8.96
C PHE A 186 -9.90 20.94 8.53
N HIS A 187 -10.80 21.18 7.59
CA HIS A 187 -11.19 22.52 7.15
C HIS A 187 -12.70 22.59 7.06
N GLN A 188 -13.32 23.31 8.00
CA GLN A 188 -14.76 23.41 8.06
C GLN A 188 -15.20 24.83 8.36
N THR A 189 -16.24 25.27 7.70
CA THR A 189 -16.91 26.54 7.92
C THR A 189 -18.35 26.31 8.35
N PHE A 190 -18.69 26.83 9.49
CA PHE A 190 -20.04 26.81 10.04
C PHE A 190 -20.65 28.20 9.85
N SER A 191 -21.84 28.28 9.27
CA SER A 191 -22.51 29.56 8.95
C SER A 191 -23.85 29.70 9.66
N GLN A 192 -24.26 30.95 9.87
CA GLN A 192 -25.57 31.32 10.45
C GLN A 192 -25.86 30.66 11.81
N LEU A 193 -24.85 30.58 12.65
CA LEU A 193 -24.95 29.98 13.97
C LEU A 193 -25.85 30.82 14.89
N ARG A 194 -26.75 30.16 15.59
CA ARG A 194 -27.64 30.79 16.58
C ARG A 194 -27.85 29.85 17.75
N GLY A 195 -27.71 30.38 18.99
CA GLY A 195 -27.92 29.59 20.20
C GLY A 195 -28.36 30.51 21.37
N ALA A 196 -28.86 29.91 22.43
CA ALA A 196 -29.15 30.57 23.68
C ALA A 196 -27.92 30.60 24.58
N THR A 197 -27.75 31.66 25.35
CA THR A 197 -26.71 31.73 26.37
C THR A 197 -27.36 31.91 27.75
N HIS A 198 -26.72 31.33 28.75
CA HIS A 198 -27.12 31.47 30.13
C HIS A 198 -25.90 31.71 31.01
N TRP A 199 -25.97 32.71 31.88
CA TRP A 199 -24.85 33.06 32.74
C TRP A 199 -25.28 32.89 34.22
N GLU A 200 -24.82 31.84 34.84
CA GLU A 200 -25.03 31.59 36.25
C GLU A 200 -23.75 31.80 37.04
N THR A 201 -23.73 32.87 37.85
CA THR A 201 -22.58 33.21 38.70
C THR A 201 -21.25 33.22 37.92
N ASP A 202 -20.56 32.10 37.85
CA ASP A 202 -19.27 31.93 37.16
C ASP A 202 -19.33 30.88 36.03
N ARG A 203 -20.53 30.48 35.59
CA ARG A 203 -20.75 29.52 34.53
C ARG A 203 -21.46 30.16 33.35
N LEU A 204 -20.81 30.12 32.21
CA LEU A 204 -21.41 30.54 30.94
C LEU A 204 -21.80 29.29 30.15
N THR A 205 -23.08 29.11 29.92
CA THR A 205 -23.62 28.01 29.10
C THR A 205 -24.11 28.56 27.79
N LEU A 206 -23.68 27.93 26.70
CA LEU A 206 -24.20 28.08 25.34
C LEU A 206 -25.03 26.84 25.03
N ALA A 207 -26.23 26.99 24.53
CA ALA A 207 -27.17 25.89 24.31
C ALA A 207 -27.92 26.04 22.99
N GLY A 208 -28.35 24.91 22.44
CA GLY A 208 -29.21 24.86 21.25
C GLY A 208 -28.57 25.42 19.98
N LEU A 209 -27.31 25.12 19.73
CA LEU A 209 -26.56 25.59 18.55
C LEU A 209 -26.43 24.49 17.52
N THR A 210 -27.10 24.65 16.37
CA THR A 210 -26.89 23.77 15.21
C THR A 210 -25.64 24.22 14.48
N LEU A 211 -24.63 23.33 14.43
CA LEU A 211 -23.36 23.57 13.72
C LEU A 211 -23.49 23.25 12.25
N THR A 212 -24.03 22.09 11.93
CA THR A 212 -24.35 21.61 10.57
C THR A 212 -25.46 20.57 10.67
N HIS A 213 -25.98 20.12 9.54
CA HIS A 213 -27.01 19.07 9.54
C HIS A 213 -26.55 17.83 10.31
N GLY A 214 -27.30 17.43 11.31
CA GLY A 214 -26.99 16.29 12.18
C GLY A 214 -25.92 16.54 13.24
N LEU A 215 -25.44 17.78 13.43
CA LEU A 215 -24.47 18.14 14.46
C LEU A 215 -24.98 19.32 15.28
N ASP A 216 -25.60 19.03 16.44
CA ASP A 216 -26.25 20.00 17.31
C ASP A 216 -25.58 20.07 18.67
N LEU A 217 -25.03 21.21 19.01
CA LEU A 217 -24.52 21.46 20.34
C LEU A 217 -25.71 21.68 21.31
N GLN A 218 -26.01 20.66 22.08
CA GLN A 218 -27.06 20.73 23.10
C GLN A 218 -26.69 21.70 24.23
N SER A 219 -25.44 21.59 24.69
CA SER A 219 -24.90 22.52 25.67
C SER A 219 -23.37 22.54 25.66
N ALA A 220 -22.80 23.72 25.90
CA ALA A 220 -21.40 23.91 26.23
C ALA A 220 -21.30 24.87 27.42
N THR A 221 -20.81 24.39 28.55
CA THR A 221 -20.71 25.16 29.81
C THR A 221 -19.24 25.43 30.14
N ALA A 222 -18.87 26.71 30.14
CA ALA A 222 -17.56 27.17 30.58
C ALA A 222 -17.64 27.52 32.09
N ASP A 223 -16.90 26.77 32.92
CA ASP A 223 -16.75 27.04 34.35
C ASP A 223 -15.55 27.96 34.59
N LEU A 224 -15.83 29.20 34.94
CA LEU A 224 -14.89 30.27 35.25
C LEU A 224 -14.67 30.48 36.74
N SER A 225 -15.33 29.70 37.59
CA SER A 225 -15.27 29.85 39.07
C SER A 225 -13.84 29.75 39.63
N ARG A 226 -12.97 29.01 38.94
CA ARG A 226 -11.58 28.81 39.34
C ARG A 226 -10.58 29.61 38.48
N LEU A 227 -11.08 30.58 37.70
CA LEU A 227 -10.22 31.38 36.81
C LEU A 227 -9.15 32.15 37.61
N GLY A 228 -9.52 32.69 38.80
CA GLY A 228 -8.60 33.32 39.71
C GLY A 228 -7.50 32.38 40.24
N ASN A 229 -7.71 31.07 40.22
CA ASN A 229 -6.72 30.04 40.54
C ASN A 229 -6.04 29.48 39.27
N GLN A 230 -6.12 30.18 38.15
CA GLN A 230 -5.54 29.78 36.88
C GLN A 230 -6.09 28.46 36.34
N ARG A 231 -7.36 28.18 36.56
CA ARG A 231 -8.07 27.00 36.07
C ARG A 231 -9.35 27.40 35.35
N MET A 232 -9.62 26.71 34.24
CA MET A 232 -10.88 26.82 33.51
C MET A 232 -11.38 25.43 33.15
N GLY A 233 -12.67 25.24 33.20
CA GLY A 233 -13.33 24.01 32.74
C GLY A 233 -14.31 24.29 31.61
N LEU A 234 -14.47 23.37 30.70
CA LEU A 234 -15.46 23.34 29.64
C LEU A 234 -16.10 21.95 29.64
N GLN A 235 -17.44 21.91 29.78
CA GLN A 235 -18.22 20.68 29.57
C GLN A 235 -19.08 20.88 28.33
N PHE A 236 -19.24 19.83 27.52
CA PHE A 236 -20.08 19.89 26.34
C PHE A 236 -20.86 18.61 26.13
N ASP A 237 -22.05 18.76 25.56
CA ASP A 237 -22.94 17.70 25.11
C ASP A 237 -23.39 18.05 23.69
N VAL A 238 -23.14 17.16 22.75
CA VAL A 238 -23.39 17.34 21.33
C VAL A 238 -24.16 16.13 20.81
N ASP A 239 -25.32 16.37 20.21
CA ASP A 239 -25.96 15.36 19.38
C ASP A 239 -25.23 15.36 18.01
N ALA A 240 -24.67 14.23 17.63
CA ALA A 240 -23.83 14.13 16.46
C ALA A 240 -24.24 12.94 15.62
N PHE A 241 -24.78 13.18 14.43
CA PHE A 241 -25.02 12.19 13.40
C PHE A 241 -25.74 10.93 13.89
N GLY A 242 -26.84 11.12 14.60
CA GLY A 242 -27.64 10.05 15.19
C GLY A 242 -27.20 9.58 16.57
N GLY A 243 -26.03 9.95 17.02
CA GLY A 243 -25.45 9.61 18.31
C GLY A 243 -25.17 10.82 19.20
N LYS A 244 -24.29 10.64 20.19
CA LYS A 244 -23.91 11.66 21.14
C LYS A 244 -22.44 11.74 21.40
N ILE A 245 -21.92 12.97 21.54
CA ILE A 245 -20.55 13.24 21.98
C ILE A 245 -20.62 14.06 23.26
N ARG A 246 -20.03 13.57 24.33
CA ARG A 246 -19.94 14.27 25.61
C ARG A 246 -18.50 14.36 26.04
N GLY A 247 -18.16 15.48 26.67
CA GLY A 247 -16.81 15.62 27.17
C GLY A 247 -16.63 16.74 28.14
N ASN A 248 -15.48 16.68 28.80
CA ASN A 248 -15.00 17.75 29.64
C ASN A 248 -13.55 18.08 29.30
N ILE A 249 -13.26 19.37 29.27
CA ILE A 249 -11.91 19.90 29.03
C ILE A 249 -11.61 20.78 30.26
N SER A 250 -10.49 20.57 30.90
CA SER A 250 -9.99 21.50 31.90
C SER A 250 -8.56 21.88 31.62
N HIS A 251 -8.29 23.14 31.81
CA HIS A 251 -6.96 23.70 31.59
C HIS A 251 -6.45 24.41 32.84
N GLU A 252 -5.21 24.15 33.21
CA GLU A 252 -4.55 24.77 34.36
C GLU A 252 -3.27 25.48 33.89
N TRP A 253 -3.20 26.81 34.06
CA TRP A 253 -2.04 27.65 33.73
C TRP A 253 -1.16 27.85 34.95
N ARG A 254 -0.19 27.02 35.21
CA ARG A 254 0.83 27.30 36.22
C ARG A 254 2.05 27.92 35.53
N SER A 255 2.81 28.71 36.33
CA SER A 255 3.87 29.61 35.83
C SER A 255 4.96 28.94 34.95
N GLN A 256 5.05 27.64 34.95
CA GLN A 256 6.02 26.88 34.12
C GLN A 256 5.39 25.76 33.35
N HIS A 257 4.19 25.30 33.69
CA HIS A 257 3.56 24.12 33.08
C HIS A 257 2.06 24.35 32.82
N SER A 258 1.69 24.26 31.58
CA SER A 258 0.28 24.32 31.15
C SER A 258 -0.24 22.89 31.01
N ASN A 259 -1.20 22.51 31.88
CA ASN A 259 -1.73 21.15 31.87
C ASN A 259 -3.18 21.11 31.36
N TRP A 260 -3.39 20.31 30.35
CA TRP A 260 -4.72 19.96 29.87
C TRP A 260 -5.20 18.65 30.50
N LYS A 261 -6.47 18.58 30.81
CA LYS A 261 -7.20 17.36 31.12
C LYS A 261 -8.41 17.33 30.23
N ILE A 262 -8.47 16.36 29.35
CA ILE A 262 -9.57 16.16 28.42
C ILE A 262 -10.10 14.75 28.67
N ALA A 263 -11.38 14.60 28.78
CA ALA A 263 -12.04 13.32 28.82
C ALA A 263 -13.36 13.44 28.08
N GLY A 264 -13.67 12.43 27.29
CA GLY A 264 -14.92 12.43 26.53
C GLY A 264 -15.25 11.05 26.00
N GLY A 265 -16.48 10.93 25.56
CA GLY A 265 -17.00 9.74 24.92
C GLY A 265 -17.92 10.10 23.78
N ALA A 266 -18.00 9.19 22.82
CA ALA A 266 -18.92 9.21 21.71
C ALA A 266 -19.70 7.90 21.68
N THR A 267 -20.98 7.96 21.35
CA THR A 267 -21.84 6.78 21.25
C THR A 267 -22.73 6.90 20.03
N ASP A 268 -22.85 5.79 19.29
CA ASP A 268 -23.80 5.61 18.18
C ASP A 268 -23.68 6.65 17.06
N ILE A 269 -22.46 7.07 16.71
CA ILE A 269 -22.19 8.04 15.65
C ILE A 269 -22.24 7.34 14.28
N SER A 270 -23.12 7.76 13.39
CA SER A 270 -23.18 7.31 12.00
C SER A 270 -22.03 7.90 11.19
N LEU A 271 -21.16 7.02 10.66
CA LEU A 271 -20.06 7.44 9.78
C LEU A 271 -20.56 7.91 8.41
N GLU A 272 -21.70 7.38 7.95
CA GLU A 272 -22.32 7.81 6.70
C GLU A 272 -22.79 9.26 6.78
N GLN A 273 -23.58 9.59 7.79
CA GLN A 273 -24.02 10.97 8.02
C GLN A 273 -22.84 11.91 8.26
N THR A 274 -21.81 11.45 8.98
CA THR A 274 -20.59 12.22 9.22
C THR A 274 -19.88 12.52 7.90
N SER A 275 -19.68 11.50 7.05
CA SER A 275 -18.98 11.67 5.78
C SER A 275 -19.73 12.57 4.81
N GLU A 276 -21.07 12.50 4.82
CA GLU A 276 -21.94 13.35 4.01
C GLU A 276 -21.90 14.81 4.49
N ALA A 277 -22.06 15.03 5.80
CA ALA A 277 -22.06 16.38 6.37
C ALA A 277 -20.74 17.14 6.19
N PHE A 278 -19.61 16.43 6.19
CA PHE A 278 -18.28 17.00 5.97
C PHE A 278 -17.79 16.92 4.53
N GLY A 279 -18.59 16.37 3.60
CA GLY A 279 -18.29 16.35 2.18
C GLY A 279 -17.07 15.48 1.83
N PHE A 280 -16.83 14.38 2.55
CA PHE A 280 -15.76 13.45 2.19
C PHE A 280 -16.02 12.84 0.80
N ALA A 281 -14.99 12.83 -0.04
CA ALA A 281 -15.09 12.31 -1.40
C ALA A 281 -15.46 10.83 -1.45
N ASP A 282 -15.01 10.07 -0.46
CA ASP A 282 -15.33 8.65 -0.32
C ASP A 282 -16.47 8.47 0.70
N ARG A 283 -17.51 7.78 0.29
CA ARG A 283 -18.56 7.38 1.22
C ARG A 283 -18.03 6.31 2.17
N VAL A 284 -18.15 6.61 3.46
CA VAL A 284 -17.85 5.67 4.53
C VAL A 284 -19.15 5.40 5.27
N SER A 285 -19.57 4.15 5.37
CA SER A 285 -20.71 3.78 6.21
C SER A 285 -20.25 2.95 7.40
N GLY A 286 -21.08 2.89 8.43
CA GLY A 286 -20.79 2.19 9.68
C GLY A 286 -21.21 3.02 10.88
N LEU A 287 -21.08 2.42 12.04
CA LEU A 287 -21.47 3.02 13.32
C LEU A 287 -20.27 3.02 14.28
N LEU A 288 -19.88 4.17 14.77
CA LEU A 288 -19.05 4.26 15.96
C LEU A 288 -19.97 4.01 17.16
N HIS A 289 -20.07 2.76 17.58
CA HIS A 289 -20.95 2.33 18.65
C HIS A 289 -20.53 2.91 19.98
N ALA A 290 -19.24 2.88 20.28
CA ALA A 290 -18.68 3.51 21.46
C ALA A 290 -17.25 4.00 21.21
N GLY A 291 -16.93 5.13 21.78
CA GLY A 291 -15.58 5.68 21.79
C GLY A 291 -15.35 6.47 23.06
N ASN A 292 -14.25 6.20 23.74
CA ASN A 292 -13.85 6.95 24.93
C ASN A 292 -12.40 7.40 24.77
N PHE A 293 -12.14 8.63 25.15
CA PHE A 293 -10.78 9.15 25.14
C PHE A 293 -10.49 9.96 26.39
N THR A 294 -9.25 9.87 26.84
CA THR A 294 -8.73 10.72 27.91
C THR A 294 -7.37 11.27 27.49
N PHE A 295 -7.09 12.48 27.93
CA PHE A 295 -5.79 13.11 27.71
C PHE A 295 -5.45 13.93 28.96
N ARG A 296 -4.22 13.83 29.43
CA ARG A 296 -3.70 14.63 30.52
C ARG A 296 -2.24 14.96 30.26
N GLY A 297 -1.92 16.24 30.27
CA GLY A 297 -0.53 16.70 30.12
C GLY A 297 -0.41 18.00 29.35
N ASN A 298 0.81 18.27 28.93
CA ASN A 298 1.20 19.41 28.10
C ASN A 298 1.77 18.90 26.78
N LEU A 299 1.21 19.32 25.68
CA LEU A 299 1.70 18.94 24.34
C LEU A 299 3.16 19.41 24.08
N GLY A 300 3.63 20.40 24.83
CA GLY A 300 5.04 20.83 24.79
C GLY A 300 6.00 19.94 25.60
N GLU A 301 5.47 19.03 26.43
CA GLU A 301 6.22 18.10 27.28
C GLU A 301 5.69 16.67 27.07
N PRO A 302 5.95 16.06 25.92
CA PRO A 302 5.36 14.77 25.56
C PRO A 302 5.72 13.64 26.54
N GLU A 303 6.80 13.81 27.30
CA GLU A 303 7.25 12.84 28.32
C GLU A 303 6.27 12.71 29.50
N ARG A 304 5.50 13.76 29.77
CA ARG A 304 4.54 13.83 30.88
C ARG A 304 3.10 13.69 30.42
N VAL A 305 2.90 13.40 29.12
CA VAL A 305 1.56 13.20 28.58
C VAL A 305 1.08 11.80 28.88
N THR A 306 -0.15 11.70 29.33
CA THR A 306 -0.89 10.44 29.38
C THR A 306 -2.16 10.59 28.56
N ALA A 307 -2.46 9.59 27.74
CA ALA A 307 -3.70 9.55 26.96
C ALA A 307 -4.21 8.12 26.89
N SER A 308 -5.50 7.96 26.72
CA SER A 308 -6.10 6.67 26.40
C SER A 308 -7.18 6.87 25.34
N LEU A 309 -7.33 5.91 24.47
CA LEU A 309 -8.36 5.84 23.46
C LEU A 309 -8.92 4.42 23.47
N TRP A 310 -10.21 4.31 23.51
CA TRP A 310 -10.93 3.09 23.25
C TRP A 310 -12.07 3.37 22.28
N SER A 311 -12.22 2.56 21.25
CA SER A 311 -13.28 2.75 20.25
C SER A 311 -13.76 1.41 19.73
N GLU A 312 -15.04 1.34 19.43
CA GLU A 312 -15.72 0.21 18.79
C GLU A 312 -16.51 0.73 17.59
N LEU A 313 -16.10 0.25 16.41
CA LEU A 313 -16.74 0.52 15.14
C LEU A 313 -17.45 -0.76 14.67
N THR A 314 -18.67 -0.63 14.18
CA THR A 314 -19.45 -1.74 13.66
C THR A 314 -19.95 -1.46 12.25
N GLY A 315 -20.05 -2.48 11.42
CA GLY A 315 -20.58 -2.38 10.07
C GLY A 315 -19.82 -1.42 9.15
N LEU A 316 -18.50 -1.30 9.34
CA LEU A 316 -17.69 -0.39 8.52
C LEU A 316 -17.69 -0.85 7.07
N THR A 317 -18.02 0.06 6.16
CA THR A 317 -17.85 -0.12 4.71
C THR A 317 -17.18 1.12 4.13
N TRP A 318 -16.09 0.91 3.40
CA TRP A 318 -15.33 1.94 2.72
C TRP A 318 -14.76 1.42 1.41
N ARG A 319 -15.12 2.01 0.28
CA ARG A 319 -14.64 1.59 -1.06
C ARG A 319 -14.75 0.08 -1.30
N ASN A 320 -15.90 -0.52 -1.04
CA ASN A 320 -16.14 -1.97 -1.14
C ASN A 320 -15.36 -2.84 -0.12
N ARG A 321 -14.75 -2.24 0.89
CA ARG A 321 -14.09 -2.93 1.99
C ARG A 321 -15.02 -2.95 3.17
N THR A 322 -15.31 -4.13 3.68
CA THR A 322 -16.27 -4.31 4.78
C THR A 322 -15.63 -4.95 5.99
N ALA A 323 -15.90 -4.42 7.17
CA ALA A 323 -15.56 -5.05 8.45
C ALA A 323 -16.77 -4.97 9.38
N GLU A 324 -17.12 -6.10 10.01
CA GLU A 324 -18.24 -6.16 10.94
C GLU A 324 -17.97 -5.40 12.23
N ALA A 325 -16.77 -5.56 12.76
CA ALA A 325 -16.34 -4.87 13.96
C ALA A 325 -14.85 -4.54 13.92
N ILE A 326 -14.52 -3.35 14.38
CA ILE A 326 -13.15 -2.91 14.65
C ILE A 326 -13.12 -2.35 16.06
N MET A 327 -12.30 -2.96 16.93
CA MET A 327 -12.08 -2.48 18.28
C MET A 327 -10.64 -2.00 18.42
N LEU A 328 -10.46 -0.80 18.93
CA LEU A 328 -9.15 -0.20 19.17
C LEU A 328 -9.05 0.25 20.62
N GLY A 329 -8.14 -0.32 21.37
CA GLY A 329 -7.73 0.13 22.69
C GLY A 329 -6.26 0.54 22.69
N ALA A 330 -5.97 1.80 22.99
CA ALA A 330 -4.61 2.32 23.04
C ALA A 330 -4.41 3.27 24.22
N ALA A 331 -3.24 3.27 24.82
CA ALA A 331 -2.85 4.19 25.87
C ALA A 331 -1.45 4.79 25.55
N LEU A 332 -1.25 6.04 25.93
CA LEU A 332 0.04 6.72 25.87
C LEU A 332 0.50 7.03 27.29
N TYR A 333 1.65 6.56 27.64
CA TYR A 333 2.28 6.80 28.93
C TYR A 333 3.81 6.83 28.79
N ASN A 334 4.48 7.81 29.37
CA ASN A 334 5.94 7.97 29.33
C ASN A 334 6.55 7.85 27.90
N ARG A 335 5.93 8.50 26.91
CA ARG A 335 6.30 8.42 25.50
C ARG A 335 6.22 7.00 24.89
N GLN A 336 5.53 6.09 25.55
CA GLN A 336 5.21 4.78 24.99
C GLN A 336 3.73 4.69 24.68
N ILE A 337 3.42 4.24 23.48
CA ILE A 337 2.07 3.89 23.07
C ILE A 337 1.89 2.42 23.40
N GLN A 338 0.97 2.12 24.27
CA GLN A 338 0.54 0.77 24.57
C GLN A 338 -0.71 0.48 23.74
N LEU A 339 -0.58 -0.34 22.72
CA LEU A 339 -1.71 -0.90 21.99
C LEU A 339 -2.25 -2.08 22.80
N GLN A 340 -3.30 -1.82 23.54
CA GLN A 340 -3.94 -2.86 24.35
C GLN A 340 -4.57 -3.91 23.46
N GLN A 341 -5.26 -3.45 22.40
CA GLN A 341 -5.89 -4.30 21.42
C GLN A 341 -6.22 -3.50 20.16
N LEU A 342 -5.88 -4.07 19.00
CA LEU A 342 -6.53 -3.79 17.73
C LEU A 342 -7.17 -5.10 17.29
N TYR A 343 -8.50 -5.14 17.27
CA TYR A 343 -9.26 -6.30 16.83
C TYR A 343 -10.08 -5.92 15.60
N ILE A 344 -9.98 -6.75 14.56
CA ILE A 344 -10.76 -6.60 13.32
C ILE A 344 -11.50 -7.91 13.10
N LYS A 345 -12.81 -7.82 12.93
CA LYS A 345 -13.69 -8.93 12.56
C LYS A 345 -14.34 -8.66 11.22
N GLN A 346 -14.25 -9.64 10.34
CA GLN A 346 -14.90 -9.64 9.04
C GLN A 346 -15.47 -11.02 8.78
N GLN A 347 -16.77 -11.20 8.97
CA GLN A 347 -17.41 -12.52 8.89
C GLN A 347 -16.71 -13.56 9.78
N ALA A 348 -16.13 -14.59 9.16
CA ALA A 348 -15.36 -15.63 9.86
C ALA A 348 -13.88 -15.26 10.07
N ASN A 349 -13.44 -14.10 9.58
CA ASN A 349 -12.07 -13.63 9.70
C ASN A 349 -11.90 -12.82 10.97
N GLN A 350 -10.81 -13.07 11.70
CA GLN A 350 -10.45 -12.36 12.91
C GLN A 350 -8.96 -12.03 12.90
N PHE A 351 -8.65 -10.79 13.26
CA PHE A 351 -7.29 -10.30 13.41
C PHE A 351 -7.16 -9.56 14.73
N THR A 352 -6.11 -9.86 15.47
CA THR A 352 -5.79 -9.21 16.74
C THR A 352 -4.33 -8.79 16.76
N LEU A 353 -4.07 -7.56 17.15
CA LEU A 353 -2.74 -7.02 17.38
C LEU A 353 -2.71 -6.32 18.73
N SER A 354 -1.69 -6.60 19.54
CA SER A 354 -1.44 -5.92 20.81
C SER A 354 0.05 -5.69 21.01
N GLY A 355 0.41 -4.68 21.79
CA GLY A 355 1.84 -4.42 22.02
C GLY A 355 2.15 -3.01 22.48
N GLU A 356 3.39 -2.64 22.37
CA GLU A 356 3.90 -1.32 22.74
C GLU A 356 4.78 -0.72 21.64
N ALA A 357 4.71 0.59 21.47
CA ALA A 357 5.54 1.32 20.53
C ALA A 357 6.07 2.59 21.18
N ALA A 358 7.27 3.01 20.81
CA ALA A 358 7.77 4.31 21.21
C ALA A 358 6.97 5.42 20.48
N PHE A 359 6.62 6.48 21.20
CA PHE A 359 5.97 7.65 20.58
C PHE A 359 6.95 8.31 19.60
N PRO A 360 6.64 8.40 18.31
CA PRO A 360 7.57 8.91 17.32
C PRO A 360 7.93 10.37 17.58
N SER A 361 9.19 10.72 17.38
CA SER A 361 9.68 12.10 17.50
C SER A 361 9.38 12.96 16.26
N SER A 362 9.01 12.33 15.14
CA SER A 362 8.71 12.99 13.85
C SER A 362 7.45 12.40 13.21
N ALA A 363 6.85 13.15 12.29
CA ALA A 363 5.68 12.66 11.52
C ALA A 363 6.01 11.42 10.67
N THR A 364 7.24 11.32 10.16
CA THR A 364 7.70 10.15 9.40
C THR A 364 7.93 8.91 10.26
N GLY A 365 8.16 9.06 11.55
CA GLY A 365 8.33 7.96 12.49
C GLY A 365 7.07 7.10 12.67
N TRP A 366 5.88 7.60 12.28
CA TRP A 366 4.65 6.81 12.29
C TRP A 366 4.60 5.74 11.19
N LEU A 367 5.39 5.89 10.13
CA LEU A 367 5.46 4.92 9.04
C LEU A 367 6.32 3.69 9.39
N SER A 368 7.21 3.82 10.36
CA SER A 368 8.06 2.72 10.87
C SER A 368 8.22 2.85 12.38
N PRO A 369 7.19 2.53 13.17
CA PRO A 369 7.24 2.65 14.61
C PRO A 369 8.15 1.58 15.22
N ASP A 370 8.89 1.94 16.26
CA ASP A 370 9.55 0.98 17.14
C ASP A 370 8.48 0.24 17.94
N PHE A 371 8.05 -0.92 17.42
CA PHE A 371 6.93 -1.70 17.94
C PHE A 371 7.41 -3.02 18.52
N ARG A 372 6.84 -3.42 19.64
CA ARG A 372 6.96 -4.76 20.22
C ARG A 372 5.56 -5.25 20.57
N GLY A 373 5.17 -6.43 20.06
CA GLY A 373 3.83 -6.91 20.33
C GLY A 373 3.56 -8.30 19.81
N ASN A 374 2.31 -8.72 20.01
CA ASN A 374 1.80 -10.01 19.61
C ASN A 374 0.77 -9.82 18.49
N ILE A 375 0.83 -10.70 17.51
CA ILE A 375 -0.13 -10.80 16.42
C ILE A 375 -0.81 -12.16 16.46
N SER A 376 -2.12 -12.16 16.29
CA SER A 376 -2.91 -13.36 16.09
C SER A 376 -3.96 -13.11 15.03
N ALA A 377 -4.00 -13.95 14.02
CA ALA A 377 -4.97 -13.85 12.93
C ALA A 377 -5.53 -15.23 12.61
N SER A 378 -6.84 -15.34 12.52
CA SER A 378 -7.55 -16.51 12.02
C SER A 378 -8.42 -16.07 10.86
N ILE A 379 -7.95 -16.33 9.66
CA ILE A 379 -8.54 -15.83 8.41
C ILE A 379 -9.07 -17.04 7.66
N ASN A 380 -10.39 -17.18 7.59
CA ASN A 380 -11.06 -18.29 6.92
C ASN A 380 -11.35 -18.00 5.43
N GLN A 381 -11.36 -16.74 5.04
CA GLN A 381 -11.57 -16.26 3.68
C GLN A 381 -10.51 -15.22 3.36
N LEU A 382 -9.36 -15.71 2.86
CA LEU A 382 -8.18 -14.87 2.65
C LEU A 382 -8.41 -13.75 1.62
N GLY A 383 -9.18 -14.04 0.56
CA GLY A 383 -9.49 -13.04 -0.47
C GLY A 383 -10.26 -11.84 0.08
N ASP A 384 -11.30 -12.09 0.86
CA ASP A 384 -12.11 -11.04 1.47
C ASP A 384 -11.30 -10.21 2.47
N PHE A 385 -10.45 -10.87 3.26
CA PHE A 385 -9.58 -10.20 4.21
C PHE A 385 -8.51 -9.35 3.51
N ALA A 386 -7.89 -9.88 2.45
CA ALA A 386 -6.91 -9.16 1.64
C ALA A 386 -7.51 -7.91 0.97
N ALA A 387 -8.79 -7.97 0.60
CA ALA A 387 -9.51 -6.83 0.03
C ALA A 387 -9.62 -5.64 1.00
N LEU A 388 -9.61 -5.86 2.32
CA LEU A 388 -9.55 -4.77 3.32
C LEU A 388 -8.31 -3.89 3.13
N PHE A 389 -7.21 -4.47 2.68
CA PHE A 389 -5.94 -3.79 2.45
C PHE A 389 -5.74 -3.37 0.98
N GLY A 390 -6.78 -3.54 0.14
CA GLY A 390 -6.76 -3.10 -1.26
C GLY A 390 -6.20 -4.10 -2.24
N ALA A 391 -5.98 -5.35 -1.84
CA ALA A 391 -5.64 -6.43 -2.75
C ALA A 391 -6.87 -6.90 -3.54
N ASN A 392 -6.64 -7.47 -4.73
CA ASN A 392 -7.72 -8.09 -5.50
C ASN A 392 -8.14 -9.40 -4.82
N SER A 393 -9.40 -9.51 -4.40
CA SER A 393 -9.91 -10.70 -3.70
C SER A 393 -9.82 -11.98 -4.53
N GLY A 394 -9.84 -11.87 -5.87
CA GLY A 394 -9.73 -13.02 -6.77
C GLY A 394 -8.34 -13.66 -6.84
N ASP A 395 -7.31 -12.96 -6.39
CA ASP A 395 -5.94 -13.47 -6.42
C ASP A 395 -5.59 -14.34 -5.20
N PHE A 396 -6.45 -14.31 -4.18
CA PHE A 396 -6.23 -14.98 -2.90
C PHE A 396 -7.46 -15.77 -2.47
N ALA A 397 -7.27 -17.00 -2.03
CA ALA A 397 -8.33 -17.80 -1.42
C ALA A 397 -7.77 -18.74 -0.36
N GLY A 398 -8.65 -19.32 0.47
CA GLY A 398 -8.30 -20.31 1.48
C GLY A 398 -8.25 -19.74 2.89
N LYS A 399 -7.69 -20.55 3.80
CA LYS A 399 -7.60 -20.25 5.22
C LYS A 399 -6.16 -20.04 5.63
N ILE A 400 -5.92 -19.04 6.49
CA ILE A 400 -4.59 -18.78 7.06
C ILE A 400 -4.72 -18.43 8.54
N THR A 401 -3.85 -19.00 9.34
CA THR A 401 -3.67 -18.67 10.76
C THR A 401 -2.28 -18.11 10.95
N ILE A 402 -2.16 -16.99 11.63
CA ILE A 402 -0.88 -16.34 11.94
C ILE A 402 -0.84 -16.10 13.43
N GLU A 403 0.20 -16.58 14.10
CA GLU A 403 0.45 -16.34 15.51
C GLU A 403 1.91 -16.00 15.74
N GLY A 404 2.16 -15.07 16.64
CA GLY A 404 3.54 -14.78 17.01
C GLY A 404 3.74 -13.47 17.74
N ALA A 405 4.99 -13.15 17.93
CA ALA A 405 5.46 -11.90 18.50
C ALA A 405 6.52 -11.27 17.62
N MET A 406 6.47 -9.95 17.53
CA MET A 406 7.45 -9.18 16.78
C MET A 406 7.97 -7.99 17.59
N ASP A 407 9.21 -7.66 17.38
CA ASP A 407 9.89 -6.49 17.97
C ASP A 407 10.69 -5.78 16.88
N THR A 408 10.36 -4.52 16.60
CA THR A 408 11.01 -3.73 15.55
C THR A 408 11.79 -2.54 16.13
N ARG A 409 12.07 -2.56 17.44
CA ARG A 409 12.77 -1.46 18.12
C ARG A 409 14.20 -1.27 17.63
N ASP A 410 14.65 -0.04 17.64
CA ASP A 410 15.99 0.36 17.20
C ASP A 410 16.28 -0.05 15.74
N ARG A 411 15.27 -0.15 14.87
CA ARG A 411 15.37 -0.65 13.50
C ARG A 411 15.95 -2.07 13.41
N LYS A 412 15.82 -2.85 14.46
CA LYS A 412 16.18 -4.27 14.50
C LYS A 412 14.91 -5.07 14.61
N PHE A 413 14.83 -6.11 13.81
CA PHE A 413 13.71 -7.04 13.90
C PHE A 413 14.02 -8.12 14.93
N GLY A 414 13.06 -8.40 15.77
CA GLY A 414 13.10 -9.50 16.71
C GLY A 414 11.76 -10.21 16.76
N GLY A 415 11.72 -11.45 17.16
CA GLY A 415 10.48 -12.18 17.35
C GLY A 415 10.36 -13.44 16.50
N HIS A 416 9.18 -14.04 16.57
CA HIS A 416 8.85 -15.27 15.86
C HIS A 416 7.42 -15.20 15.34
N LEU A 417 7.19 -15.77 14.17
CA LEU A 417 5.88 -15.92 13.56
C LEU A 417 5.67 -17.36 13.14
N ARG A 418 4.50 -17.90 13.44
CA ARG A 418 4.00 -19.17 12.95
C ARG A 418 2.85 -18.89 12.00
N VAL A 419 2.94 -19.41 10.80
CA VAL A 419 1.94 -19.26 9.77
C VAL A 419 1.47 -20.64 9.36
N GLU A 420 0.17 -20.89 9.42
CA GLU A 420 -0.45 -22.12 8.96
C GLU A 420 -1.55 -21.78 7.97
N GLY A 421 -1.61 -22.49 6.87
CA GLY A 421 -2.60 -22.27 5.82
C GLY A 421 -3.18 -23.55 5.30
N ALA A 422 -4.45 -23.50 4.87
CA ALA A 422 -5.15 -24.64 4.29
C ALA A 422 -5.98 -24.22 3.09
N SER A 423 -5.94 -25.03 2.04
CA SER A 423 -6.66 -24.79 0.77
C SER A 423 -6.41 -23.41 0.21
N LEU A 424 -5.16 -22.97 0.22
CA LEU A 424 -4.74 -21.66 -0.24
C LEU A 424 -4.70 -21.58 -1.76
N THR A 425 -5.03 -20.44 -2.30
CA THR A 425 -4.77 -20.09 -3.70
C THR A 425 -4.06 -18.74 -3.72
N PHE A 426 -2.90 -18.68 -4.37
CA PHE A 426 -2.13 -17.46 -4.61
C PHE A 426 -1.90 -17.33 -6.12
N PHE A 427 -2.39 -16.28 -6.74
CA PHE A 427 -2.20 -16.00 -8.17
C PHE A 427 -2.44 -17.24 -9.05
N LYS A 428 -3.58 -17.94 -8.85
CA LYS A 428 -4.00 -19.18 -9.53
C LYS A 428 -3.23 -20.46 -9.12
N THR A 429 -2.25 -20.38 -8.26
CA THR A 429 -1.54 -21.55 -7.74
C THR A 429 -2.24 -22.07 -6.49
N ALA A 430 -2.73 -23.29 -6.53
CA ALA A 430 -3.37 -23.94 -5.38
C ALA A 430 -2.32 -24.61 -4.49
N ILE A 431 -2.42 -24.40 -3.17
CA ILE A 431 -1.60 -25.03 -2.12
C ILE A 431 -2.58 -25.60 -1.10
N GLU A 432 -2.49 -26.90 -0.83
CA GLU A 432 -3.40 -27.54 0.12
C GLU A 432 -3.07 -27.18 1.56
N ASN A 433 -1.81 -27.27 1.92
CA ASN A 433 -1.34 -26.91 3.24
C ASN A 433 -0.06 -26.08 3.13
N LEU A 434 0.03 -25.08 4.00
CA LEU A 434 1.21 -24.26 4.23
C LEU A 434 1.51 -24.27 5.72
N SER A 435 2.74 -24.49 6.09
CA SER A 435 3.25 -24.28 7.45
C SER A 435 4.59 -23.58 7.37
N ALA A 436 4.71 -22.44 8.04
CA ALA A 436 5.96 -21.70 8.10
C ALA A 436 6.27 -21.26 9.53
N LYS A 437 7.52 -21.41 9.93
CA LYS A 437 8.08 -20.84 11.15
C LYS A 437 9.14 -19.82 10.77
N LEU A 438 8.90 -18.60 11.16
CA LEU A 438 9.71 -17.45 10.84
C LEU A 438 10.31 -16.89 12.13
N ASN A 439 11.58 -16.54 12.09
CA ASN A 439 12.29 -15.92 13.19
C ASN A 439 12.91 -14.62 12.71
N LEU A 440 12.63 -13.54 13.42
CA LEU A 440 13.13 -12.20 13.10
C LEU A 440 14.32 -11.92 14.01
N LYS A 441 15.49 -11.64 13.43
CA LYS A 441 16.72 -11.33 14.16
C LYS A 441 17.45 -10.15 13.52
N ALA A 442 17.44 -9.02 14.19
CA ALA A 442 18.05 -7.77 13.71
C ALA A 442 17.50 -7.32 12.35
N THR A 443 18.27 -7.42 11.29
CA THR A 443 17.83 -7.11 9.92
C THR A 443 17.40 -8.35 9.16
N ASP A 444 17.42 -9.53 9.80
CA ASP A 444 17.26 -10.80 9.13
C ASP A 444 15.91 -11.44 9.43
N LEU A 445 15.24 -11.88 8.40
CA LEU A 445 14.12 -12.82 8.48
C LEU A 445 14.67 -14.24 8.22
N GLU A 446 14.72 -15.04 9.28
CA GLU A 446 15.11 -16.43 9.20
C GLU A 446 13.85 -17.31 9.01
N ILE A 447 13.80 -18.06 7.95
CA ILE A 447 12.80 -19.07 7.69
C ILE A 447 13.33 -20.37 8.27
N GLU A 448 12.95 -20.68 9.52
CA GLU A 448 13.39 -21.90 10.20
C GLU A 448 12.82 -23.14 9.52
N GLN A 449 11.56 -23.04 9.11
CA GLN A 449 10.85 -24.12 8.46
C GLN A 449 9.81 -23.51 7.51
N LEU A 450 9.79 -23.99 6.29
CA LEU A 450 8.72 -23.80 5.32
C LEU A 450 8.31 -25.20 4.85
N ALA A 451 7.03 -25.50 4.89
CA ALA A 451 6.48 -26.74 4.35
C ALA A 451 5.20 -26.40 3.60
N MET A 452 5.07 -26.88 2.38
CA MET A 452 3.91 -26.70 1.52
C MET A 452 3.55 -28.05 0.90
N THR A 453 2.26 -28.29 0.76
CA THR A 453 1.76 -29.47 0.07
C THR A 453 0.74 -29.09 -0.99
N ARG A 454 0.76 -29.79 -2.11
CA ARG A 454 -0.19 -29.66 -3.21
C ARG A 454 -0.51 -31.04 -3.74
N LYS A 455 -1.74 -31.54 -3.57
CA LYS A 455 -2.07 -32.94 -3.80
C LYS A 455 -1.11 -33.85 -3.03
N ASN A 456 -0.34 -34.66 -3.73
CA ASN A 456 0.69 -35.53 -3.15
C ASN A 456 2.11 -34.91 -3.23
N ASP A 457 2.24 -33.71 -3.77
CA ASP A 457 3.50 -33.01 -3.88
C ASP A 457 3.83 -32.28 -2.58
N SER A 458 5.09 -32.25 -2.24
CA SER A 458 5.59 -31.55 -1.07
C SER A 458 6.77 -30.65 -1.42
N LEU A 459 6.78 -29.47 -0.84
CA LEU A 459 7.91 -28.55 -0.87
C LEU A 459 8.26 -28.19 0.56
N SER A 460 9.53 -28.34 0.91
CA SER A 460 10.08 -27.90 2.20
C SER A 460 11.28 -26.99 1.98
N GLY A 461 11.51 -26.09 2.93
CA GLY A 461 12.64 -25.18 2.78
C GLY A 461 13.01 -24.53 4.10
N ARG A 462 14.19 -23.95 4.11
CA ARG A 462 14.71 -23.07 5.16
C ARG A 462 15.60 -22.03 4.53
N GLY A 463 15.67 -20.88 5.15
CA GLY A 463 16.48 -19.81 4.55
C GLY A 463 16.55 -18.57 5.41
N LYS A 464 17.18 -17.56 4.86
CA LYS A 464 17.40 -16.27 5.50
C LYS A 464 17.24 -15.18 4.46
N ILE A 465 16.54 -14.12 4.81
CA ILE A 465 16.35 -12.92 3.99
C ILE A 465 16.84 -11.72 4.79
N ASP A 466 17.76 -10.97 4.25
CA ASP A 466 18.18 -9.68 4.79
C ASP A 466 17.14 -8.63 4.38
N LEU A 467 16.46 -8.05 5.37
CA LEU A 467 15.45 -7.01 5.18
C LEU A 467 16.07 -5.60 5.03
N SER A 468 17.40 -5.52 4.97
CA SER A 468 18.11 -4.28 4.65
C SER A 468 17.91 -3.87 3.18
N HIS A 469 18.52 -2.76 2.78
CA HIS A 469 18.34 -2.19 1.45
C HIS A 469 18.75 -3.11 0.28
N GLU A 470 19.65 -4.07 0.51
CA GLU A 470 20.12 -4.98 -0.53
C GLU A 470 19.23 -6.22 -0.71
N HIS A 471 18.37 -6.54 0.26
CA HIS A 471 17.47 -7.70 0.23
C HIS A 471 18.16 -9.01 -0.16
N ASN A 472 19.35 -9.24 0.36
CA ASN A 472 20.08 -10.48 0.13
C ASN A 472 19.33 -11.66 0.77
N TYR A 473 19.28 -12.77 0.08
CA TYR A 473 18.65 -13.98 0.56
C TYR A 473 19.53 -15.20 0.36
N SER A 474 19.35 -16.20 1.20
CA SER A 474 19.97 -17.50 1.05
C SER A 474 19.06 -18.59 1.64
N GLY A 475 19.11 -19.79 1.08
CA GLY A 475 18.28 -20.86 1.60
C GLY A 475 18.47 -22.16 0.85
N THR A 476 17.78 -23.18 1.38
CA THR A 476 17.67 -24.49 0.75
C THR A 476 16.19 -24.83 0.59
N VAL A 477 15.84 -25.38 -0.55
CA VAL A 477 14.50 -25.83 -0.89
C VAL A 477 14.57 -27.27 -1.36
N GLU A 478 13.68 -28.10 -0.88
CA GLU A 478 13.51 -29.49 -1.30
C GLU A 478 12.06 -29.65 -1.80
N ALA A 479 11.90 -30.19 -3.00
CA ALA A 479 10.60 -30.48 -3.58
C ALA A 479 10.53 -31.96 -3.95
N ARG A 480 9.44 -32.61 -3.59
CA ARG A 480 9.06 -33.94 -4.05
C ARG A 480 7.80 -33.82 -4.87
N LEU A 481 7.92 -34.08 -6.12
CA LEU A 481 6.82 -34.02 -7.07
C LEU A 481 6.38 -35.43 -7.43
N THR A 482 5.09 -35.68 -7.35
CA THR A 482 4.52 -36.96 -7.76
C THR A 482 4.36 -37.06 -9.25
N ASN A 483 4.19 -35.93 -9.92
CA ASN A 483 4.13 -35.85 -11.36
C ASN A 483 4.75 -34.53 -11.86
N LEU A 484 5.94 -34.60 -12.42
CA LEU A 484 6.64 -33.45 -13.02
C LEU A 484 5.85 -32.82 -14.18
N VAL A 485 5.06 -33.61 -14.89
CA VAL A 485 4.26 -33.16 -16.05
C VAL A 485 3.27 -32.08 -15.68
N ASP A 486 2.75 -32.09 -14.45
CA ASP A 486 1.81 -31.07 -13.96
C ASP A 486 2.42 -29.65 -13.89
N TYR A 487 3.73 -29.53 -13.95
CA TYR A 487 4.49 -28.27 -13.87
C TYR A 487 5.14 -27.87 -15.20
N LEU A 488 5.15 -28.77 -16.18
CA LEU A 488 5.62 -28.48 -17.52
C LEU A 488 4.47 -27.95 -18.37
N SER A 489 4.75 -26.97 -19.22
CA SER A 489 3.75 -26.39 -20.13
C SER A 489 3.48 -27.35 -21.30
N ILE A 490 2.95 -28.54 -21.02
CA ILE A 490 2.62 -29.55 -22.01
C ILE A 490 1.14 -29.41 -22.42
N PRO A 491 0.78 -29.55 -23.71
CA PRO A 491 -0.59 -29.47 -24.16
C PRO A 491 -1.51 -30.48 -23.43
N ARG A 492 -2.66 -30.00 -22.96
CA ARG A 492 -3.57 -30.74 -22.07
C ARG A 492 -4.00 -32.13 -22.56
N GLY A 493 -4.06 -32.34 -23.87
CA GLY A 493 -4.47 -33.64 -24.44
C GLY A 493 -3.45 -34.77 -24.27
N ALA A 494 -2.18 -34.46 -24.11
CA ALA A 494 -1.10 -35.41 -23.87
C ALA A 494 -0.93 -35.75 -22.38
N ALA A 495 -1.19 -34.79 -21.51
CA ALA A 495 -1.01 -34.95 -20.05
C ALA A 495 -2.02 -35.90 -19.39
N GLU A 496 -3.25 -36.06 -19.96
CA GLU A 496 -4.31 -36.89 -19.36
C GLU A 496 -4.07 -38.42 -19.49
N LYS A 497 -3.22 -38.84 -20.42
CA LYS A 497 -2.90 -40.24 -20.69
C LYS A 497 -1.56 -40.72 -20.14
N ALA A 498 -0.86 -39.82 -19.49
CA ALA A 498 0.53 -40.01 -19.12
C ALA A 498 0.70 -40.77 -17.81
N ASN A 499 1.69 -41.64 -17.73
CA ASN A 499 2.14 -42.18 -16.46
C ASN A 499 2.80 -41.08 -15.63
N PRO A 500 2.50 -41.00 -14.32
CA PRO A 500 3.12 -40.00 -13.46
C PRO A 500 4.64 -40.15 -13.44
N ILE A 501 5.34 -39.04 -13.57
CA ILE A 501 6.79 -38.95 -13.53
C ILE A 501 7.22 -38.26 -12.23
N PRO A 502 7.55 -39.04 -11.17
CA PRO A 502 8.01 -38.45 -9.92
C PRO A 502 9.36 -37.76 -10.07
N ALA A 503 9.57 -36.69 -9.32
CA ALA A 503 10.84 -35.99 -9.26
C ALA A 503 11.17 -35.51 -7.84
N ASP A 504 12.43 -35.70 -7.45
CA ASP A 504 13.01 -35.14 -6.23
C ASP A 504 13.98 -34.03 -6.61
N ILE A 505 13.73 -32.80 -6.14
CA ILE A 505 14.52 -31.63 -6.50
C ILE A 505 15.05 -30.99 -5.21
N GLN A 506 16.31 -30.63 -5.22
CA GLN A 506 16.95 -29.85 -4.16
C GLN A 506 17.58 -28.60 -4.76
N ALA A 507 17.34 -27.46 -4.16
CA ALA A 507 17.92 -26.20 -4.58
C ALA A 507 18.61 -25.50 -3.41
N THR A 508 19.82 -25.03 -3.65
CA THR A 508 20.47 -24.04 -2.79
C THR A 508 20.42 -22.70 -3.51
N ILE A 509 19.83 -21.73 -2.85
CA ILE A 509 19.47 -20.46 -3.44
C ILE A 509 20.19 -19.35 -2.68
N ASP A 510 20.84 -18.45 -3.37
CA ASP A 510 21.30 -17.19 -2.78
C ASP A 510 20.99 -16.02 -3.73
N SER A 511 21.24 -14.80 -3.28
CA SER A 511 20.95 -13.57 -4.03
C SER A 511 21.78 -13.42 -5.31
N THR A 512 22.76 -14.30 -5.54
CA THR A 512 23.65 -14.26 -6.71
C THR A 512 23.47 -15.44 -7.63
N LYS A 513 23.13 -16.63 -7.10
CA LYS A 513 23.01 -17.86 -7.85
C LYS A 513 22.04 -18.85 -7.23
N TRP A 514 21.57 -19.75 -8.09
CA TRP A 514 20.75 -20.91 -7.71
C TRP A 514 21.48 -22.17 -8.15
N ASP A 515 21.79 -23.03 -7.20
CA ASP A 515 22.36 -24.35 -7.45
C ASP A 515 21.23 -25.38 -7.26
N VAL A 516 20.77 -25.97 -8.35
CA VAL A 516 19.66 -26.93 -8.38
C VAL A 516 20.18 -28.30 -8.75
N ARG A 517 19.74 -29.31 -8.05
CA ARG A 517 19.98 -30.71 -8.40
C ARG A 517 18.70 -31.51 -8.24
N GLY A 518 18.52 -32.50 -9.08
CA GLY A 518 17.32 -33.31 -9.00
C GLY A 518 17.48 -34.67 -9.63
N VAL A 519 16.52 -35.52 -9.27
CA VAL A 519 16.38 -36.85 -9.81
C VAL A 519 14.96 -37.02 -10.32
N ILE A 520 14.80 -37.46 -11.54
CA ILE A 520 13.52 -37.71 -12.19
C ILE A 520 13.36 -39.21 -12.35
N HIS A 521 12.25 -39.74 -11.88
CA HIS A 521 11.97 -41.19 -11.86
C HIS A 521 10.97 -41.53 -12.95
N ILE A 522 11.51 -41.94 -14.11
CA ILE A 522 10.67 -42.43 -15.20
C ILE A 522 10.36 -43.91 -14.94
N PRO A 523 9.10 -44.35 -15.02
CA PRO A 523 8.73 -45.75 -14.73
C PRO A 523 9.56 -46.74 -15.53
N ASN A 524 10.01 -47.81 -14.87
CA ASN A 524 10.86 -48.86 -15.45
C ASN A 524 12.19 -48.40 -16.07
N SER A 525 12.59 -47.15 -15.85
CA SER A 525 13.84 -46.60 -16.37
C SER A 525 14.83 -46.37 -15.22
N SER A 526 16.10 -46.22 -15.56
CA SER A 526 17.09 -45.73 -14.59
C SER A 526 16.80 -44.29 -14.22
N PRO A 527 17.01 -43.87 -12.96
CA PRO A 527 16.77 -42.49 -12.55
C PRO A 527 17.60 -41.51 -13.39
N MET A 528 16.94 -40.48 -13.90
CA MET A 528 17.59 -39.39 -14.61
C MET A 528 18.01 -38.33 -13.59
N SER A 529 19.27 -37.95 -13.55
CA SER A 529 19.78 -36.92 -12.67
C SER A 529 20.12 -35.65 -13.43
N PHE A 530 19.88 -34.52 -12.79
CA PHE A 530 20.32 -33.23 -13.32
C PHE A 530 20.95 -32.36 -12.26
N THR A 531 21.88 -31.53 -12.69
CA THR A 531 22.40 -30.41 -11.90
C THR A 531 22.34 -29.15 -12.74
N ALA A 532 21.98 -28.04 -12.13
CA ALA A 532 21.88 -26.76 -12.83
C ALA A 532 22.36 -25.62 -11.91
N ASN A 533 23.17 -24.75 -12.46
CA ASN A 533 23.63 -23.54 -11.80
C ASN A 533 23.18 -22.34 -12.63
N PHE A 534 22.43 -21.46 -12.01
CA PHE A 534 21.86 -20.28 -12.65
C PHE A 534 22.24 -19.03 -11.86
N PRO A 535 22.83 -17.99 -12.47
CA PRO A 535 23.04 -16.70 -11.84
C PRO A 535 21.72 -15.88 -11.82
N LEU A 536 20.75 -16.37 -11.06
CA LEU A 536 19.41 -15.78 -10.97
C LEU A 536 19.22 -15.01 -9.69
N ARG A 537 18.36 -13.97 -9.77
CA ARG A 537 17.74 -13.32 -8.61
C ARG A 537 16.22 -13.50 -8.69
N ILE A 538 15.56 -13.54 -7.56
CA ILE A 538 14.09 -13.56 -7.53
C ILE A 538 13.57 -12.33 -8.27
N GLY A 539 12.69 -12.54 -9.25
CA GLY A 539 12.18 -11.48 -10.12
C GLY A 539 13.01 -11.16 -11.36
N THR A 540 14.00 -11.99 -11.68
CA THR A 540 14.77 -11.84 -12.95
C THR A 540 13.83 -12.04 -14.15
N ASP A 541 13.87 -11.10 -15.10
CA ASP A 541 13.13 -11.19 -16.36
C ASP A 541 13.68 -12.37 -17.21
N TRP A 542 12.79 -13.07 -17.94
CA TRP A 542 13.14 -14.15 -18.84
C TRP A 542 14.20 -13.75 -19.89
N ASN A 543 14.12 -12.53 -20.40
CA ASN A 543 15.11 -12.05 -21.38
C ASN A 543 16.52 -11.93 -20.77
N VAL A 544 16.61 -11.50 -19.51
CA VAL A 544 17.87 -11.43 -18.77
C VAL A 544 18.38 -12.84 -18.46
N PHE A 545 17.49 -13.75 -18.07
CA PHE A 545 17.86 -15.14 -17.84
C PHE A 545 18.47 -15.81 -19.07
N ARG A 546 17.87 -15.62 -20.24
CA ARG A 546 18.31 -16.23 -21.50
C ARG A 546 19.75 -15.87 -21.91
N ILE A 547 20.20 -14.66 -21.57
CA ILE A 547 21.56 -14.18 -21.84
C ILE A 547 22.53 -14.34 -20.67
N SER A 548 22.04 -14.85 -19.52
CA SER A 548 22.88 -15.11 -18.34
C SER A 548 23.64 -16.42 -18.49
N PRO A 549 24.84 -16.52 -17.95
CA PRO A 549 25.60 -17.77 -18.01
C PRO A 549 24.92 -18.84 -17.16
N VAL A 550 24.67 -20.00 -17.73
CA VAL A 550 24.07 -21.16 -17.06
C VAL A 550 25.04 -22.35 -17.18
N ASN A 551 24.91 -23.26 -16.24
CA ASN A 551 25.60 -24.54 -16.29
C ASN A 551 24.62 -25.64 -15.91
N ILE A 552 24.25 -26.48 -16.86
CA ILE A 552 23.26 -27.55 -16.68
C ILE A 552 23.89 -28.86 -17.09
N THR A 553 23.88 -29.84 -16.24
CA THR A 553 24.29 -31.21 -16.56
C THR A 553 23.10 -32.13 -16.39
N LEU A 554 22.83 -32.94 -17.41
CA LEU A 554 21.77 -33.93 -17.46
C LEU A 554 22.37 -35.28 -17.72
N ASN A 555 22.07 -36.27 -16.87
CA ASN A 555 22.52 -37.64 -17.02
C ASN A 555 21.32 -38.58 -16.98
N PHE A 556 21.14 -39.36 -18.05
CA PHE A 556 20.06 -40.31 -18.22
C PHE A 556 20.62 -41.65 -18.76
N PRO A 557 21.05 -42.54 -17.86
CA PRO A 557 21.78 -43.75 -18.27
C PRO A 557 20.92 -44.75 -19.06
N SER A 558 19.62 -44.77 -18.83
CA SER A 558 18.69 -45.64 -19.57
C SER A 558 17.24 -45.20 -19.31
N ILE A 559 16.60 -44.65 -20.34
CA ILE A 559 15.18 -44.26 -20.34
C ILE A 559 14.44 -45.14 -21.34
N PHE A 560 13.43 -45.86 -20.88
CA PHE A 560 12.49 -46.57 -21.74
C PHE A 560 11.46 -45.60 -22.29
N LEU A 561 11.52 -45.32 -23.59
CA LEU A 561 10.70 -44.31 -24.26
C LEU A 561 9.21 -44.62 -24.20
N ALA A 562 8.83 -45.91 -24.14
CA ALA A 562 7.45 -46.31 -23.94
C ALA A 562 6.82 -45.80 -22.64
N ASN A 563 7.62 -45.47 -21.63
CA ASN A 563 7.19 -45.00 -20.32
C ASN A 563 7.37 -43.48 -20.10
N ALA A 564 7.92 -42.79 -21.09
CA ALA A 564 8.22 -41.36 -21.03
C ALA A 564 7.68 -40.56 -22.23
N PRO A 565 6.44 -40.84 -22.69
CA PRO A 565 5.91 -40.22 -23.91
C PRO A 565 5.75 -38.69 -23.74
N GLU A 566 5.56 -38.18 -22.55
CA GLU A 566 5.32 -36.77 -22.28
C GLU A 566 6.59 -35.91 -22.26
N LEU A 567 7.73 -36.50 -21.98
CA LEU A 567 9.02 -35.81 -22.05
C LEU A 567 9.48 -35.54 -23.47
N PHE A 568 8.98 -36.32 -24.42
CA PHE A 568 9.37 -36.26 -25.82
C PHE A 568 8.16 -35.96 -26.69
N HIS A 569 7.92 -34.73 -26.92
CA HIS A 569 6.85 -34.27 -27.79
C HIS A 569 7.37 -33.90 -29.18
N PRO A 570 6.77 -34.40 -30.27
CA PRO A 570 5.65 -35.34 -30.36
C PRO A 570 6.10 -36.75 -29.97
N GLN A 571 5.16 -37.61 -29.68
CA GLN A 571 5.38 -39.03 -29.44
C GLN A 571 5.88 -39.73 -30.76
N ILE A 572 7.13 -39.49 -31.10
CA ILE A 572 7.76 -40.08 -32.29
C ILE A 572 8.08 -41.55 -32.01
N PHE A 573 8.44 -41.88 -30.79
CA PHE A 573 8.86 -43.20 -30.38
C PHE A 573 7.87 -43.86 -29.43
N ASN A 574 7.39 -45.04 -29.77
CA ASN A 574 6.53 -45.85 -28.87
C ASN A 574 7.34 -46.75 -27.96
N ASP A 575 8.57 -47.07 -28.32
CA ASP A 575 9.47 -47.96 -27.59
C ASP A 575 10.93 -47.62 -27.90
N GLY A 576 11.85 -48.14 -27.13
CA GLY A 576 13.26 -47.91 -27.28
C GLY A 576 13.95 -47.48 -25.97
N ILE A 577 15.25 -47.49 -26.00
CA ILE A 577 16.09 -47.07 -24.87
C ILE A 577 16.88 -45.83 -25.29
N LEU A 578 16.65 -44.73 -24.57
CA LEU A 578 17.43 -43.52 -24.69
C LEU A 578 18.42 -43.43 -23.53
N SER A 579 19.68 -43.23 -23.83
CA SER A 579 20.73 -42.98 -22.83
C SER A 579 21.62 -41.82 -23.25
N GLY A 580 22.24 -41.19 -22.25
CA GLY A 580 23.18 -40.12 -22.56
C GLY A 580 23.55 -39.28 -21.34
N ASN A 581 24.49 -38.40 -21.61
CA ASN A 581 24.82 -37.30 -20.73
C ASN A 581 24.98 -36.02 -21.58
N ILE A 582 24.47 -34.92 -21.06
CA ILE A 582 24.55 -33.62 -21.71
C ILE A 582 24.97 -32.59 -20.65
N SER A 583 25.96 -31.81 -21.00
CA SER A 583 26.38 -30.63 -20.26
C SER A 583 26.18 -29.39 -21.14
N LEU A 584 25.42 -28.43 -20.64
CA LEU A 584 25.17 -27.15 -21.28
C LEU A 584 25.82 -26.05 -20.46
N SER A 585 26.67 -25.27 -21.07
CA SER A 585 27.34 -24.12 -20.44
C SER A 585 27.18 -22.85 -21.28
N LYS A 586 27.69 -21.71 -20.81
CA LYS A 586 27.50 -20.35 -21.34
C LYS A 586 26.07 -19.87 -21.19
N THR A 587 25.43 -19.37 -22.23
CA THR A 587 24.09 -18.79 -22.16
C THR A 587 23.08 -19.65 -22.90
N LEU A 588 21.80 -19.54 -22.58
CA LEU A 588 20.77 -20.26 -23.34
C LEU A 588 20.64 -19.74 -24.78
N GLN A 589 21.08 -18.50 -25.04
CA GLN A 589 21.10 -17.94 -26.39
C GLN A 589 22.27 -18.46 -27.21
N HIS A 590 23.44 -18.62 -26.61
CA HIS A 590 24.65 -19.15 -27.24
C HIS A 590 25.19 -20.30 -26.39
N PRO A 591 24.55 -21.47 -26.46
CA PRO A 591 24.89 -22.60 -25.62
C PRO A 591 26.19 -23.25 -26.09
N HIS A 592 26.94 -23.72 -25.12
CA HIS A 592 28.04 -24.63 -25.36
C HIS A 592 27.63 -25.97 -24.79
N VAL A 593 27.36 -26.94 -25.66
CA VAL A 593 26.83 -28.25 -25.30
C VAL A 593 27.89 -29.32 -25.50
N GLU A 594 28.12 -30.10 -24.47
CA GLU A 594 29.02 -31.25 -24.53
C GLU A 594 28.29 -32.50 -24.07
N GLY A 595 28.72 -33.65 -24.60
CA GLY A 595 28.17 -34.94 -24.19
C GLY A 595 27.64 -35.76 -25.34
N GLU A 596 26.79 -36.73 -25.03
CA GLU A 596 26.24 -37.64 -26.03
C GLU A 596 24.83 -38.11 -25.71
N ILE A 597 24.08 -38.43 -26.73
CA ILE A 597 22.79 -39.10 -26.69
C ILE A 597 22.84 -40.33 -27.56
N GLN A 598 22.37 -41.45 -27.04
CA GLN A 598 22.26 -42.70 -27.77
C GLN A 598 20.83 -43.23 -27.69
N LEU A 599 20.29 -43.59 -28.85
CA LEU A 599 19.02 -44.30 -28.99
C LEU A 599 19.27 -45.71 -29.46
N VAL A 600 18.67 -46.68 -28.80
CA VAL A 600 18.77 -48.11 -29.17
C VAL A 600 17.37 -48.69 -29.26
N ASN A 601 17.09 -49.43 -30.33
CA ASN A 601 15.84 -50.13 -30.61
C ASN A 601 14.59 -49.23 -30.50
N GLY A 602 14.70 -47.97 -30.99
CA GLY A 602 13.57 -47.03 -31.03
C GLY A 602 12.50 -47.51 -32.00
N LYS A 603 11.27 -47.71 -31.56
CA LYS A 603 10.11 -47.97 -32.38
C LYS A 603 9.31 -46.71 -32.59
N LEU A 604 9.03 -46.37 -33.82
CA LEU A 604 8.31 -45.16 -34.16
C LEU A 604 6.77 -45.36 -34.09
N SER A 605 6.06 -44.31 -33.70
CA SER A 605 4.62 -44.34 -33.67
C SER A 605 4.04 -44.37 -35.08
N THR A 606 3.16 -45.33 -35.36
CA THR A 606 2.47 -45.43 -36.63
C THR A 606 1.38 -44.37 -36.85
N ASP A 607 1.01 -43.64 -35.77
CA ASP A 607 -0.07 -42.64 -35.82
C ASP A 607 0.41 -41.24 -36.27
N THR A 608 1.67 -41.07 -36.61
CA THR A 608 2.25 -39.75 -36.99
C THR A 608 1.87 -39.28 -38.39
N GLY A 609 0.99 -39.97 -39.08
CA GLY A 609 0.57 -39.58 -40.46
C GLY A 609 1.71 -39.63 -41.49
N THR A 610 2.83 -40.24 -41.13
CA THR A 610 3.95 -40.43 -42.09
C THR A 610 3.61 -41.58 -43.03
N PRO A 611 3.88 -41.44 -44.33
CA PRO A 611 3.66 -42.52 -45.32
C PRO A 611 4.61 -43.70 -45.17
N PHE A 612 5.55 -43.62 -44.18
CA PHE A 612 6.56 -44.62 -43.93
C PHE A 612 6.26 -45.38 -42.63
N ASN A 613 6.05 -46.67 -42.75
CA ASN A 613 6.01 -47.58 -41.60
C ASN A 613 7.44 -47.80 -41.05
N LEU A 614 7.92 -46.81 -40.29
CA LEU A 614 9.22 -46.88 -39.63
C LEU A 614 9.14 -47.93 -38.51
N THR A 615 9.95 -48.96 -38.59
CA THR A 615 9.89 -50.11 -37.67
C THR A 615 10.89 -50.01 -36.54
N GLU A 616 12.07 -49.48 -36.81
CA GLU A 616 13.16 -49.40 -35.85
C GLU A 616 14.04 -48.18 -36.11
N ALA A 617 14.53 -47.57 -35.05
CA ALA A 617 15.53 -46.49 -35.12
C ALA A 617 16.63 -46.72 -34.07
N SER A 618 17.86 -46.52 -34.45
CA SER A 618 19.01 -46.43 -33.53
C SER A 618 19.97 -45.36 -33.95
N GLY A 619 20.55 -44.66 -33.00
CA GLY A 619 21.43 -43.55 -33.35
C GLY A 619 22.30 -43.06 -32.19
N ARG A 620 23.36 -42.34 -32.53
CA ARG A 620 24.24 -41.67 -31.58
C ARG A 620 24.54 -40.25 -32.07
N ILE A 621 24.33 -39.30 -31.18
CA ILE A 621 24.63 -37.88 -31.40
C ILE A 621 25.64 -37.48 -30.35
N VAL A 622 26.74 -36.90 -30.77
CA VAL A 622 27.81 -36.38 -29.90
C VAL A 622 27.86 -34.88 -30.01
N PHE A 623 27.80 -34.22 -28.89
CA PHE A 623 27.83 -32.76 -28.76
C PHE A 623 29.24 -32.29 -28.43
N GLY A 624 29.74 -31.31 -29.19
CA GLY A 624 31.07 -30.71 -29.02
C GLY A 624 31.02 -29.19 -29.19
N GLY A 625 30.67 -28.49 -28.11
CA GLY A 625 30.59 -27.03 -28.12
C GLY A 625 29.28 -26.50 -28.68
N ASN A 626 29.34 -25.81 -29.81
CA ASN A 626 28.15 -25.29 -30.50
C ASN A 626 27.73 -26.18 -31.68
N ARG A 627 28.26 -27.41 -31.74
CA ARG A 627 27.97 -28.39 -32.79
C ARG A 627 27.58 -29.72 -32.20
N ALA A 628 26.70 -30.43 -32.89
CA ALA A 628 26.42 -31.81 -32.62
C ALA A 628 26.75 -32.64 -33.88
N SER A 629 27.43 -33.74 -33.69
CA SER A 629 27.74 -34.70 -34.75
C SER A 629 26.79 -35.88 -34.62
N ILE A 630 26.01 -36.15 -35.65
CA ILE A 630 25.27 -37.39 -35.81
C ILE A 630 26.26 -38.43 -36.28
N GLU A 631 26.83 -39.23 -35.37
CA GLU A 631 27.76 -40.28 -35.75
C GLU A 631 27.09 -41.33 -36.63
N PHE A 632 25.89 -41.69 -36.25
CA PHE A 632 24.98 -42.51 -37.07
C PHE A 632 23.55 -42.33 -36.57
N LEU A 633 22.58 -42.37 -37.45
CA LEU A 633 21.18 -42.53 -37.19
C LEU A 633 20.64 -43.52 -38.24
N ASN A 634 20.41 -44.73 -37.78
CA ASN A 634 19.87 -45.80 -38.62
C ASN A 634 18.36 -45.88 -38.37
N VAL A 635 17.61 -45.84 -39.42
CA VAL A 635 16.15 -45.98 -39.38
C VAL A 635 15.74 -47.06 -40.33
N ALA A 636 15.11 -48.10 -39.83
CA ALA A 636 14.61 -49.23 -40.59
C ALA A 636 13.12 -49.11 -40.84
N THR A 637 12.69 -49.44 -42.05
CA THR A 637 11.30 -49.66 -42.40
C THR A 637 11.15 -51.09 -42.87
N LYS A 638 9.91 -51.55 -43.21
CA LYS A 638 9.71 -52.90 -43.80
C LYS A 638 10.44 -53.09 -45.08
N ASP A 639 10.65 -52.01 -45.84
CA ASP A 639 11.10 -52.06 -47.23
C ASP A 639 12.44 -51.34 -47.42
N MET A 640 13.03 -50.73 -46.35
CA MET A 640 14.13 -49.84 -46.54
C MET A 640 14.90 -49.58 -45.23
N ASP A 641 16.22 -49.48 -45.32
CA ASP A 641 17.13 -49.04 -44.28
C ASP A 641 17.74 -47.69 -44.65
N LEU A 642 17.54 -46.70 -43.78
CA LEU A 642 18.11 -45.37 -43.94
C LEU A 642 19.21 -45.15 -42.91
N SER A 643 20.39 -44.75 -43.33
CA SER A 643 21.48 -44.36 -42.44
C SER A 643 21.83 -42.90 -42.68
N LEU A 644 21.73 -42.10 -41.65
CA LEU A 644 22.03 -40.67 -41.68
C LEU A 644 23.28 -40.38 -40.85
N ARG A 645 24.14 -39.52 -41.36
CA ARG A 645 25.28 -38.92 -40.65
C ARG A 645 25.29 -37.43 -40.94
N GLY A 646 25.72 -36.63 -39.99
CA GLY A 646 25.72 -35.20 -40.25
C GLY A 646 26.15 -34.36 -39.07
N GLU A 647 26.06 -33.07 -39.24
CA GLU A 647 26.40 -32.09 -38.24
C GLU A 647 25.24 -31.13 -38.04
N ILE A 648 24.99 -30.77 -36.77
CA ILE A 648 24.03 -29.77 -36.35
C ILE A 648 24.85 -28.62 -35.78
N ASP A 649 24.74 -27.44 -36.37
CA ASP A 649 25.38 -26.22 -35.87
C ASP A 649 24.31 -25.36 -35.20
N PHE A 650 24.55 -24.99 -33.95
CA PHE A 650 23.65 -24.18 -33.14
C PHE A 650 24.41 -23.04 -32.45
N GLU A 651 25.22 -22.28 -33.20
CA GLU A 651 25.91 -21.09 -32.69
C GLU A 651 24.93 -20.12 -32.01
N ASP A 652 23.73 -20.04 -32.55
CA ASP A 652 22.63 -19.26 -31.98
C ASP A 652 21.35 -20.11 -31.94
N THR A 653 20.80 -20.35 -30.75
CA THR A 653 19.53 -21.10 -30.58
C THR A 653 18.33 -20.42 -31.21
N SER A 654 18.45 -19.16 -31.60
CA SER A 654 17.45 -18.45 -32.40
C SER A 654 17.53 -18.76 -33.89
N ASN A 655 18.64 -19.32 -34.36
CA ASN A 655 18.86 -19.68 -35.74
C ASN A 655 19.77 -20.94 -35.85
N VAL A 656 19.15 -22.11 -35.85
CA VAL A 656 19.85 -23.41 -35.88
C VAL A 656 19.92 -23.91 -37.29
N THR A 657 21.11 -24.31 -37.72
CA THR A 657 21.35 -24.93 -39.03
C THR A 657 21.71 -26.39 -38.83
N VAL A 658 20.95 -27.29 -39.46
CA VAL A 658 21.21 -28.72 -39.46
C VAL A 658 21.67 -29.13 -40.87
N ARG A 659 22.85 -29.71 -40.94
CA ARG A 659 23.42 -30.30 -42.19
C ARG A 659 23.53 -31.80 -42.03
N VAL A 660 22.80 -32.53 -42.85
CA VAL A 660 22.84 -33.99 -42.82
C VAL A 660 23.39 -34.48 -44.15
N ASN A 661 24.50 -35.20 -44.10
CA ASN A 661 25.07 -35.88 -45.24
C ASN A 661 24.81 -37.37 -45.12
N GLY A 662 24.11 -37.96 -46.06
CA GLY A 662 23.80 -39.38 -45.99
C GLY A 662 23.51 -40.00 -47.35
N ALA A 663 23.55 -41.33 -47.42
CA ALA A 663 23.05 -42.07 -48.54
C ALA A 663 21.54 -42.34 -48.36
N MET A 664 20.72 -41.91 -49.27
CA MET A 664 19.27 -42.21 -49.28
C MET A 664 19.00 -43.41 -50.17
N PRO A 665 18.30 -44.42 -49.70
CA PRO A 665 17.87 -45.52 -50.52
C PRO A 665 16.73 -45.12 -51.49
N ILE A 666 16.33 -46.01 -52.33
CA ILE A 666 15.31 -45.80 -53.36
C ILE A 666 13.95 -45.47 -52.72
N PHE A 667 13.34 -44.39 -53.16
CA PHE A 667 11.99 -44.01 -52.77
C PHE A 667 11.01 -44.17 -53.92
N ASP A 668 9.89 -44.83 -53.69
CA ASP A 668 8.71 -44.71 -54.54
C ASP A 668 7.89 -43.53 -54.08
N LEU A 669 8.05 -42.38 -54.73
CA LEU A 669 7.42 -41.13 -54.37
C LEU A 669 6.02 -41.07 -55.00
N THR A 670 5.01 -41.60 -54.34
CA THR A 670 3.62 -41.30 -54.67
C THR A 670 3.22 -39.97 -54.03
N PRO A 671 2.72 -39.00 -54.81
CA PRO A 671 2.42 -37.69 -54.27
C PRO A 671 1.13 -37.75 -53.43
N HIS A 672 1.21 -37.41 -52.14
CA HIS A 672 0.07 -37.03 -51.33
C HIS A 672 0.02 -35.51 -51.13
N PRO A 673 -1.15 -34.87 -51.32
CA PRO A 673 -1.24 -33.43 -51.23
C PRO A 673 -1.25 -33.02 -49.77
N ILE A 674 -0.21 -32.34 -49.28
CA ILE A 674 -0.22 -31.61 -48.04
C ILE A 674 0.16 -30.16 -48.35
N GLY A 675 -0.75 -29.30 -48.13
CA GLY A 675 -0.85 -27.88 -47.81
C GLY A 675 0.20 -26.86 -48.22
N CYS A 676 1.26 -27.18 -48.90
CA CYS A 676 2.17 -26.23 -49.56
C CYS A 676 2.02 -26.35 -51.06
N MET A 677 1.52 -25.34 -51.69
CA MET A 677 1.15 -25.35 -53.08
C MET A 677 2.32 -25.38 -54.04
N SER A 678 2.48 -26.47 -54.68
CA SER A 678 2.42 -26.62 -56.16
C SER A 678 2.64 -28.08 -56.50
N LYS A 679 1.72 -28.66 -57.27
CA LYS A 679 1.77 -29.98 -57.83
C LYS A 679 3.04 -30.14 -58.69
N ILE A 680 3.92 -31.03 -58.30
CA ILE A 680 4.86 -31.61 -59.22
C ILE A 680 4.42 -33.04 -59.39
N GLU A 681 3.83 -33.34 -60.54
CA GLU A 681 3.54 -34.72 -60.99
C GLU A 681 4.88 -35.32 -61.43
N PHE A 682 5.40 -36.27 -60.69
CA PHE A 682 6.42 -37.18 -61.19
C PHE A 682 5.73 -38.36 -61.85
N ALA A 683 6.06 -38.61 -63.06
CA ALA A 683 5.73 -39.88 -63.68
C ALA A 683 6.40 -41.02 -62.88
N SER A 684 5.69 -42.10 -62.64
CA SER A 684 6.14 -43.27 -61.90
C SER A 684 7.32 -43.93 -62.66
N VAL A 685 8.53 -43.50 -62.30
CA VAL A 685 9.76 -44.13 -62.75
C VAL A 685 10.52 -44.57 -61.52
N PRO A 686 10.92 -45.79 -61.35
CA PRO A 686 11.77 -46.22 -60.22
C PRO A 686 13.11 -45.54 -60.29
N PHE A 687 13.39 -44.69 -59.33
CA PHE A 687 14.67 -44.01 -59.17
C PHE A 687 15.50 -44.69 -58.07
N THR A 688 16.74 -45.08 -58.42
CA THR A 688 17.74 -45.46 -57.47
C THR A 688 18.45 -44.18 -57.01
N LEU A 689 18.39 -43.85 -55.79
CA LEU A 689 19.13 -42.70 -55.21
C LEU A 689 20.59 -43.16 -54.94
N ALA A 690 21.56 -42.63 -55.68
CA ALA A 690 22.97 -42.72 -55.33
C ALA A 690 23.22 -41.91 -54.01
N PRO A 691 24.34 -42.15 -53.34
CA PRO A 691 24.69 -41.39 -52.18
C PRO A 691 24.59 -39.88 -52.47
N ALA A 692 23.56 -39.26 -51.92
CA ALA A 692 23.30 -37.89 -52.17
C ALA A 692 23.71 -37.06 -50.90
N VAL A 693 24.38 -35.97 -51.17
CA VAL A 693 24.64 -34.99 -50.13
C VAL A 693 23.34 -34.18 -49.95
N ALA A 694 22.63 -34.44 -48.89
CA ALA A 694 21.45 -33.67 -48.53
C ALA A 694 21.85 -32.67 -47.44
N GLU A 695 21.74 -31.39 -47.72
CA GLU A 695 21.88 -30.33 -46.71
C GLU A 695 20.47 -29.98 -46.20
N LEU A 696 20.17 -30.43 -44.98
CA LEU A 696 18.95 -30.07 -44.28
C LEU A 696 19.24 -28.78 -43.49
N GLN A 697 18.63 -27.68 -43.89
CA GLN A 697 18.74 -26.43 -43.17
C GLN A 697 17.54 -26.26 -42.27
N PHE A 698 17.80 -26.24 -40.98
CA PHE A 698 16.80 -25.95 -39.96
C PHE A 698 16.91 -24.47 -39.59
N CYS A 699 15.86 -23.69 -39.86
CA CYS A 699 15.81 -22.28 -39.59
C CYS A 699 14.70 -22.02 -38.54
N GLY A 700 15.05 -21.52 -37.36
CA GLY A 700 14.11 -21.20 -36.30
C GLY A 700 14.75 -21.25 -34.92
N GLY A 701 14.06 -20.71 -33.94
CA GLY A 701 14.51 -20.74 -32.54
C GLY A 701 14.12 -22.04 -31.83
N LEU A 702 15.02 -22.66 -31.10
CA LEU A 702 14.70 -23.80 -30.21
C LEU A 702 13.70 -23.45 -29.12
N LEU A 703 13.61 -22.17 -28.74
CA LEU A 703 12.70 -21.66 -27.74
C LEU A 703 11.41 -21.02 -28.31
N GLN A 704 11.38 -20.83 -29.63
CA GLN A 704 10.19 -20.37 -30.37
C GLN A 704 10.07 -21.25 -31.63
N PRO A 705 9.16 -22.22 -31.65
CA PRO A 705 9.10 -23.24 -32.67
C PRO A 705 8.38 -22.72 -33.93
N ASN A 706 9.09 -21.91 -34.71
CA ASN A 706 8.82 -21.67 -36.11
C ASN A 706 10.05 -22.13 -36.87
N TRP A 707 10.06 -23.36 -37.30
CA TRP A 707 11.20 -23.91 -38.00
C TRP A 707 10.81 -24.36 -39.43
N THR A 708 11.72 -24.14 -40.34
CA THR A 708 11.61 -24.60 -41.73
C THR A 708 12.81 -25.45 -42.01
N VAL A 709 12.57 -26.64 -42.47
CA VAL A 709 13.63 -27.53 -42.89
C VAL A 709 13.65 -27.52 -44.43
N GLY A 710 14.75 -27.11 -45.02
CA GLY A 710 14.95 -27.08 -46.45
C GLY A 710 16.00 -28.09 -46.89
N LEU A 711 15.73 -28.90 -47.87
CA LEU A 711 16.71 -29.75 -48.54
C LEU A 711 17.31 -28.94 -49.70
N LYS A 712 18.64 -28.69 -49.66
CA LYS A 712 19.27 -27.74 -50.57
C LYS A 712 19.74 -28.38 -51.86
N GLU A 713 20.24 -29.60 -51.80
CA GLU A 713 20.69 -30.37 -52.98
C GLU A 713 20.30 -31.84 -52.84
N LEU A 714 19.66 -32.36 -53.84
CA LEU A 714 19.37 -33.77 -53.98
C LEU A 714 19.95 -34.25 -55.35
N THR A 715 20.93 -35.10 -55.31
CA THR A 715 21.42 -35.72 -56.51
C THR A 715 20.71 -37.04 -56.75
N ILE A 716 19.91 -37.11 -57.78
CA ILE A 716 19.18 -38.33 -58.20
C ILE A 716 20.01 -39.04 -59.23
N ALA A 717 20.49 -40.24 -58.93
CA ALA A 717 21.13 -41.10 -59.92
C ALA A 717 20.07 -42.02 -60.55
N GLN A 718 20.03 -42.07 -61.87
CA GLN A 718 19.15 -42.92 -62.60
C GLN A 718 19.62 -44.36 -62.58
N SER A 719 18.71 -45.34 -62.51
CA SER A 719 19.05 -46.76 -62.62
C SER A 719 19.75 -47.06 -63.95
N SER A 720 20.75 -47.91 -63.90
CA SER A 720 21.66 -48.24 -65.04
C SER A 720 20.96 -48.86 -66.23
N ASP A 721 19.69 -49.12 -66.21
CA ASP A 721 18.91 -49.79 -67.25
C ASP A 721 18.21 -48.86 -68.24
N VAL A 722 18.31 -47.53 -68.05
CA VAL A 722 17.70 -46.56 -68.96
C VAL A 722 18.79 -45.60 -69.44
N PRO A 723 19.12 -45.59 -70.74
CA PRO A 723 20.13 -44.67 -71.25
C PRO A 723 19.56 -43.27 -71.32
N ASP A 724 20.04 -42.39 -70.41
CA ASP A 724 19.82 -40.97 -70.55
C ASP A 724 21.14 -40.23 -70.77
N PRO A 725 21.24 -39.41 -71.80
CA PRO A 725 22.52 -38.84 -72.23
C PRO A 725 22.98 -37.61 -71.37
N GLU A 726 22.21 -37.09 -70.44
CA GLU A 726 22.63 -35.92 -69.69
C GLU A 726 22.23 -36.06 -68.25
N GLY A 727 23.22 -36.25 -67.35
CA GLY A 727 23.04 -36.17 -65.89
C GLY A 727 22.54 -34.80 -65.50
N VAL A 728 21.25 -34.69 -65.20
CA VAL A 728 20.66 -33.45 -64.79
C VAL A 728 20.75 -33.36 -63.28
N THR A 729 21.71 -32.60 -62.80
CA THR A 729 21.68 -32.10 -61.41
C THR A 729 20.53 -31.05 -61.26
N ARG A 730 19.51 -31.35 -60.53
CA ARG A 730 18.44 -30.40 -60.25
C ARG A 730 18.46 -30.08 -58.78
N ASP A 731 18.62 -28.80 -58.46
CA ASP A 731 18.39 -28.28 -57.11
C ASP A 731 16.90 -28.34 -56.81
N PHE A 732 16.50 -29.17 -55.87
CA PHE A 732 15.11 -29.24 -55.38
C PHE A 732 15.04 -28.81 -53.93
N PRO A 733 14.54 -27.60 -53.62
CA PRO A 733 14.29 -27.22 -52.23
C PRO A 733 13.07 -27.99 -51.72
N LEU A 734 13.27 -28.88 -50.75
CA LEU A 734 12.24 -29.49 -49.96
C LEU A 734 12.00 -28.60 -48.73
N CYS A 735 10.82 -28.04 -48.60
CA CYS A 735 10.48 -27.22 -47.46
C CYS A 735 9.52 -27.98 -46.54
N PHE A 736 9.89 -28.09 -45.27
CA PHE A 736 9.03 -28.56 -44.19
C PHE A 736 8.78 -27.37 -43.27
N SER A 737 7.52 -27.05 -42.99
CA SER A 737 7.19 -25.97 -42.07
C SER A 737 6.28 -26.48 -40.96
N GLY A 738 6.55 -26.09 -39.74
CA GLY A 738 5.71 -26.32 -38.58
C GLY A 738 5.53 -25.06 -37.75
N THR A 739 4.35 -24.82 -37.26
CA THR A 739 4.04 -23.70 -36.34
C THR A 739 3.50 -24.25 -35.03
N GLY A 740 4.12 -23.89 -33.90
CA GLY A 740 3.62 -24.21 -32.57
C GLY A 740 4.35 -25.31 -31.83
N PRO A 741 3.95 -25.60 -30.57
CA PRO A 741 4.57 -26.63 -29.74
C PRO A 741 4.29 -28.07 -30.21
N GLU A 742 3.45 -28.26 -31.21
CA GLU A 742 3.32 -29.54 -31.89
C GLU A 742 4.39 -29.60 -32.97
N PRO A 743 5.42 -30.43 -32.81
CA PRO A 743 6.23 -30.78 -33.96
C PRO A 743 5.29 -31.48 -34.93
N ALA A 744 5.04 -30.86 -36.05
CA ALA A 744 4.46 -31.57 -37.18
C ALA A 744 5.29 -32.83 -37.36
N GLY A 745 4.66 -34.00 -37.28
CA GLY A 745 5.33 -35.27 -37.58
C GLY A 745 6.11 -35.09 -38.85
N LEU A 746 7.24 -35.77 -38.99
CA LEU A 746 8.08 -35.68 -40.15
C LEU A 746 7.26 -36.06 -41.38
N VAL A 747 6.66 -35.06 -41.99
CA VAL A 747 5.87 -35.22 -43.20
C VAL A 747 6.84 -34.95 -44.33
N LEU A 748 7.26 -35.96 -45.00
CA LEU A 748 7.92 -35.82 -46.30
C LEU A 748 6.93 -35.14 -47.26
N GLY A 749 6.98 -33.82 -47.28
CA GLY A 749 6.14 -33.00 -48.15
C GLY A 749 6.59 -33.07 -49.59
N THR A 750 5.64 -32.95 -50.48
CA THR A 750 5.85 -32.83 -51.92
C THR A 750 6.79 -31.68 -52.29
N LEU A 751 7.68 -31.94 -53.21
CA LEU A 751 8.61 -31.01 -53.85
C LEU A 751 7.87 -29.78 -54.41
N SER A 752 8.12 -28.58 -53.91
CA SER A 752 7.60 -27.32 -54.44
C SER A 752 8.72 -26.42 -54.93
N ARG A 753 8.56 -25.96 -56.18
CA ARG A 753 9.44 -24.95 -56.79
C ARG A 753 9.17 -23.60 -56.13
N PRO A 754 10.18 -22.83 -55.71
CA PRO A 754 9.90 -21.46 -55.26
C PRO A 754 9.41 -20.63 -56.45
N GLU A 755 8.21 -20.11 -56.40
CA GLU A 755 7.75 -19.09 -57.33
C GLU A 755 8.63 -17.85 -57.23
N ALA A 756 9.23 -17.47 -58.38
CA ALA A 756 9.87 -16.17 -58.50
C ALA A 756 8.85 -15.08 -58.28
N HIS A 757 8.92 -14.36 -57.17
CA HIS A 757 8.08 -13.17 -56.95
C HIS A 757 8.32 -12.18 -58.09
N PRO A 758 7.27 -11.73 -58.80
CA PRO A 758 7.45 -10.62 -59.74
C PRO A 758 7.80 -9.36 -58.96
N ALA A 759 8.79 -8.64 -59.44
CA ALA A 759 9.28 -7.40 -58.91
C ALA A 759 8.13 -6.44 -58.56
N GLY A 760 8.04 -6.07 -57.30
CA GLY A 760 6.95 -5.30 -56.74
C GLY A 760 6.82 -3.91 -57.33
N THR A 761 5.65 -3.57 -57.75
CA THR A 761 5.20 -2.20 -57.97
C THR A 761 5.30 -1.37 -56.69
N PRO A 762 5.84 -0.14 -56.74
CA PRO A 762 6.01 0.68 -55.59
C PRO A 762 4.66 1.15 -55.03
N ARG A 763 4.38 0.88 -53.78
CA ARG A 763 3.23 1.43 -53.05
C ARG A 763 3.35 2.96 -52.84
N PRO A 764 2.29 3.74 -53.04
CA PRO A 764 2.32 5.18 -52.81
C PRO A 764 2.43 5.52 -51.31
N ARG A 765 3.37 6.40 -50.98
CA ARG A 765 3.53 6.96 -49.65
C ARG A 765 2.25 7.68 -49.18
N LYS A 766 1.62 7.24 -48.10
CA LYS A 766 0.60 8.02 -47.37
C LYS A 766 1.29 9.20 -46.63
N ARG A 767 0.91 10.41 -47.03
CA ARG A 767 1.20 11.66 -46.30
C ARG A 767 0.49 11.63 -44.92
N THR A 768 1.25 11.65 -43.85
CA THR A 768 0.74 11.98 -42.49
C THR A 768 0.52 13.49 -42.41
N LYS A 769 -0.72 13.89 -42.27
CA LYS A 769 -1.11 15.25 -41.83
C LYS A 769 -0.85 15.34 -40.31
N GLY A 770 -0.03 16.33 -39.92
CA GLY A 770 0.10 16.77 -38.55
C GLY A 770 -1.18 17.44 -38.04
N ARG A 771 -1.42 17.26 -36.76
CA ARG A 771 -2.28 18.18 -35.99
C ARG A 771 -1.65 18.34 -34.61
N GLN A 772 -1.56 19.55 -34.28
CA GLN A 772 -1.31 20.36 -33.09
C GLN A 772 -1.65 19.68 -31.77
#